data_14aa1332b77b17dfbb715b71b603ce7b
#
_entry.id   14aa1332b77b17dfbb715b71b603ce7b
#
_cell.length_a   1.000
_cell.length_b   1.000
_cell.length_c   1.000
_cell.angle_alpha   90.00
_cell.angle_beta   90.00
_cell.angle_gamma   90.00
#
_symmetry.space_group_name_H-M   'P 1'
#
loop_
_entity.id
_entity.type
_entity.pdbx_description
1 polymer ?
#
loop_
_entity_poly.entity_id
_entity_poly.type
_entity_poly.pdbx_seq_one_letter_code
_entity_poly.pdbx_strand_id
1 'polypeptide(L)'
;MTHVIEPTLKPANDLTPDGPWWVATGADPYFLLDFGNARIQAGWNLVTLAIELESGVLAPTFYFDAGTGFSPELAQGLPPSSLSAQGAMVVFPANVRAIRLDPMSCPGRFRIKRFSVQPMSRLSLAWRRMKPVIRMLRDKPALVFPYAAQAMRLLKTRGAVGALRHALRDRTADTLPGQSGNEYEDWVAHYDTLSQDDVSGIAADIQRLAYRPLISVLVPLYNTPEPFLIRCIESVREQLYDHWELCLVDDASPQPHVRRTCERYAAQDSRIRYLRRETNGHIAEATNSALSLATGEFSALLDHDDELAAHALYMVAVELNKRPDLDMLYSDEDKIDEQGRRYEPWFKSDWNYDLMLSQNAVVHLAVYRTSILREIGGFRSAFNGSQDYDVTLRFSEQTTPERIGHIPFILYHWRAISGSVALATTEKLYPYEAAERAIREHLERTGRSATVERQPHLGYYHVTWPVPVPEPKVVIIIPTKDKVELLRVAVDSILEKTTYENYEIVIVNNRSVEASTMEYFAQALQSPRVRLLDYDKPYSFAALNNWAVTQTDAPLLAFVNNDIEVIEPNWLREMVGHALRPEVGSVGAKLLYPNGTIQHSGVVVGIGGLAGHPHVGEPGETFGYFGRAACTQRYSAVTAACMVMRRDVFLEVSGFDEVNFAVAFNDVDLGLRLGQANYANVWTPQALLFHHESASLGLPTNEDRRRQFLEECDNFRRIWADVIRNDPFYNPNLTISGGDFRPNFPPRVRRPWIGENDLAA
;
A
#
# COMPACT_ATOMS: atom_id res chain seq x y z
N MET A 1 -34.59 18.08 16.41
CA MET A 1 -34.50 18.07 14.94
C MET A 1 -33.26 18.88 14.58
N THR A 2 -32.26 18.26 14.00
CA THR A 2 -31.06 18.96 13.52
C THR A 2 -31.44 19.69 12.23
N HIS A 3 -31.38 21.02 12.25
CA HIS A 3 -31.71 21.83 11.07
C HIS A 3 -30.64 21.63 9.98
N VAL A 4 -31.07 21.48 8.76
CA VAL A 4 -30.21 21.53 7.55
C VAL A 4 -29.84 23.00 7.33
N ILE A 5 -28.56 23.29 7.16
CA ILE A 5 -28.00 24.61 6.92
C ILE A 5 -27.57 24.67 5.47
N GLU A 6 -27.94 25.71 4.75
CA GLU A 6 -27.49 25.98 3.38
C GLU A 6 -26.53 27.19 3.44
N PRO A 7 -25.21 26.97 3.50
CA PRO A 7 -24.25 28.07 3.56
C PRO A 7 -24.23 28.86 2.25
N THR A 8 -24.00 30.16 2.35
CA THR A 8 -23.74 30.98 1.16
C THR A 8 -22.30 30.81 0.71
N LEU A 9 -22.13 30.58 -0.58
CA LEU A 9 -20.80 30.43 -1.22
C LEU A 9 -20.30 31.82 -1.64
N LYS A 10 -19.21 32.28 -1.02
CA LYS A 10 -18.55 33.55 -1.36
C LYS A 10 -17.29 33.24 -2.17
N PRO A 11 -17.23 33.53 -3.48
CA PRO A 11 -16.04 33.32 -4.27
C PRO A 11 -14.90 34.17 -3.72
N ALA A 12 -13.71 33.62 -3.57
CA ALA A 12 -12.59 34.28 -2.93
C ALA A 12 -11.31 34.31 -3.78
N ASN A 13 -11.04 33.27 -4.55
CA ASN A 13 -9.84 33.19 -5.39
C ASN A 13 -10.13 32.39 -6.68
N ASP A 14 -9.54 32.81 -7.80
CA ASP A 14 -9.58 32.12 -9.10
C ASP A 14 -10.97 31.67 -9.58
N LEU A 15 -12.07 32.31 -9.09
CA LEU A 15 -13.44 32.00 -9.45
C LEU A 15 -14.17 33.24 -9.98
N THR A 16 -14.71 33.12 -11.18
CA THR A 16 -15.56 34.14 -11.81
C THR A 16 -16.94 33.59 -12.13
N PRO A 17 -18.04 34.34 -11.82
CA PRO A 17 -19.37 33.90 -12.18
C PRO A 17 -19.64 34.07 -13.67
N ASP A 18 -20.30 33.05 -14.26
CA ASP A 18 -20.75 33.08 -15.65
C ASP A 18 -22.22 32.55 -15.71
N GLY A 19 -23.16 33.42 -15.43
CA GLY A 19 -24.57 33.08 -15.27
C GLY A 19 -24.81 32.09 -14.14
N PRO A 20 -25.36 30.88 -14.38
CA PRO A 20 -25.51 29.85 -13.36
C PRO A 20 -24.24 29.02 -13.13
N TRP A 21 -23.18 29.29 -13.87
CA TRP A 21 -21.90 28.58 -13.85
C TRP A 21 -20.82 29.38 -13.13
N TRP A 22 -19.77 28.69 -12.74
CA TRP A 22 -18.50 29.22 -12.23
C TRP A 22 -17.38 28.82 -13.16
N VAL A 23 -16.49 29.75 -13.43
CA VAL A 23 -15.25 29.52 -14.19
C VAL A 23 -14.08 29.61 -13.22
N ALA A 24 -13.37 28.48 -13.06
CA ALA A 24 -12.08 28.43 -12.38
C ALA A 24 -10.99 28.88 -13.34
N THR A 25 -10.29 29.95 -13.03
CA THR A 25 -9.31 30.60 -13.92
C THR A 25 -7.85 30.27 -13.53
N GLY A 26 -7.63 29.66 -12.36
CA GLY A 26 -6.32 29.32 -11.81
C GLY A 26 -6.29 27.94 -11.17
N ALA A 27 -5.16 27.66 -10.52
CA ALA A 27 -4.91 26.36 -9.88
C ALA A 27 -5.43 26.25 -8.44
N ASP A 28 -5.94 27.36 -7.85
CA ASP A 28 -6.43 27.41 -6.47
C ASP A 28 -7.81 28.07 -6.36
N PRO A 29 -8.83 27.58 -7.08
CA PRO A 29 -10.18 28.15 -7.06
C PRO A 29 -10.91 27.75 -5.78
N TYR A 30 -11.40 28.73 -4.99
CA TYR A 30 -12.14 28.39 -3.78
C TYR A 30 -13.27 29.37 -3.41
N PHE A 31 -14.22 28.85 -2.62
CA PHE A 31 -15.25 29.60 -1.92
C PHE A 31 -14.98 29.65 -0.43
N LEU A 32 -15.28 30.79 0.18
CA LEU A 32 -15.48 30.86 1.64
C LEU A 32 -16.95 30.59 1.95
N LEU A 33 -17.20 29.76 2.95
CA LEU A 33 -18.56 29.38 3.36
C LEU A 33 -19.07 30.34 4.43
N ASP A 34 -20.19 30.98 4.15
CA ASP A 34 -20.89 31.84 5.10
C ASP A 34 -22.16 31.15 5.63
N PHE A 35 -22.13 30.81 6.91
CA PHE A 35 -23.21 30.17 7.62
C PHE A 35 -24.25 31.15 8.17
N GLY A 36 -24.09 32.47 7.94
CA GLY A 36 -24.96 33.51 8.50
C GLY A 36 -24.98 33.46 10.02
N ASN A 37 -26.18 33.45 10.60
CA ASN A 37 -26.39 33.35 12.05
C ASN A 37 -26.33 31.89 12.58
N ALA A 38 -26.14 30.89 11.73
CA ALA A 38 -26.07 29.49 12.14
C ALA A 38 -24.69 29.20 12.77
N ARG A 39 -24.70 28.56 13.92
CA ARG A 39 -23.46 28.17 14.61
C ARG A 39 -22.85 26.96 13.94
N ILE A 40 -21.61 27.06 13.48
CA ILE A 40 -20.84 25.89 13.00
C ILE A 40 -20.68 24.93 14.16
N GLN A 41 -21.19 23.70 14.00
CA GLN A 41 -21.07 22.67 15.03
C GLN A 41 -19.88 21.78 14.73
N ALA A 42 -18.96 21.65 15.68
CA ALA A 42 -17.86 20.69 15.62
C ALA A 42 -18.37 19.24 15.66
N GLY A 43 -17.61 18.33 15.07
CA GLY A 43 -17.93 16.92 14.99
C GLY A 43 -18.56 16.53 13.64
N TRP A 44 -19.27 15.44 13.60
CA TRP A 44 -19.80 14.86 12.36
C TRP A 44 -20.92 15.70 11.75
N ASN A 45 -20.73 16.06 10.49
CA ASN A 45 -21.72 16.76 9.67
C ASN A 45 -21.97 15.96 8.38
N LEU A 46 -23.25 15.84 7.97
CA LEU A 46 -23.60 15.35 6.67
C LEU A 46 -23.57 16.52 5.69
N VAL A 47 -22.66 16.49 4.75
CA VAL A 47 -22.52 17.48 3.68
C VAL A 47 -23.11 16.91 2.40
N THR A 48 -24.10 17.62 1.84
CA THR A 48 -24.63 17.30 0.52
C THR A 48 -24.13 18.35 -0.45
N LEU A 49 -23.31 17.95 -1.41
CA LEU A 49 -22.74 18.83 -2.44
C LEU A 49 -23.00 18.18 -3.81
N ALA A 50 -23.74 18.84 -4.66
CA ALA A 50 -23.99 18.39 -6.03
C ALA A 50 -23.38 19.40 -7.01
N ILE A 51 -22.35 18.97 -7.73
CA ILE A 51 -21.64 19.76 -8.72
C ILE A 51 -21.88 19.15 -10.11
N GLU A 52 -22.20 20.00 -11.08
CA GLU A 52 -22.23 19.66 -12.49
C GLU A 52 -20.99 20.25 -13.14
N LEU A 53 -20.23 19.42 -13.84
CA LEU A 53 -19.00 19.77 -14.50
C LEU A 53 -19.23 19.91 -16.01
N GLU A 54 -18.70 20.97 -16.62
CA GLU A 54 -18.65 21.13 -18.06
C GLU A 54 -17.24 20.91 -18.58
N SER A 55 -16.20 21.38 -17.84
CA SER A 55 -14.80 21.16 -18.17
C SER A 55 -13.91 21.21 -16.90
N GLY A 56 -12.73 20.59 -16.94
CA GLY A 56 -11.79 20.54 -15.84
C GLY A 56 -11.93 19.26 -14.99
N VAL A 57 -11.35 19.25 -13.78
CA VAL A 57 -11.36 18.09 -12.87
C VAL A 57 -11.94 18.49 -11.52
N LEU A 58 -13.02 17.82 -11.09
CA LEU A 58 -13.61 17.99 -9.77
C LEU A 58 -12.71 17.36 -8.70
N ALA A 59 -12.31 18.17 -7.72
CA ALA A 59 -11.55 17.74 -6.56
C ALA A 59 -12.07 18.45 -5.29
N PRO A 60 -13.35 18.32 -4.93
CA PRO A 60 -13.93 19.11 -3.86
C PRO A 60 -13.27 18.79 -2.53
N THR A 61 -12.63 19.81 -1.95
CA THR A 61 -11.87 19.71 -0.70
C THR A 61 -12.30 20.80 0.26
N PHE A 62 -12.58 20.42 1.50
CA PHE A 62 -12.82 21.35 2.59
C PHE A 62 -11.53 21.64 3.35
N TYR A 63 -11.21 22.91 3.54
CA TYR A 63 -10.17 23.37 4.43
C TYR A 63 -10.79 24.11 5.62
N PHE A 64 -10.27 23.86 6.82
CA PHE A 64 -10.79 24.43 8.03
C PHE A 64 -9.76 25.38 8.67
N ASP A 65 -10.19 26.58 9.02
CA ASP A 65 -9.42 27.50 9.87
C ASP A 65 -9.85 27.32 11.34
N ALA A 66 -8.99 26.78 12.16
CA ALA A 66 -9.19 26.65 13.61
C ALA A 66 -8.53 27.79 14.40
N GLY A 67 -8.07 28.85 13.73
CA GLY A 67 -7.47 30.04 14.33
C GLY A 67 -6.04 30.32 13.89
N THR A 68 -5.47 29.48 13.04
CA THR A 68 -4.10 29.60 12.47
C THR A 68 -4.09 29.79 10.96
N GLY A 69 -5.24 30.03 10.36
CA GLY A 69 -5.45 30.05 8.90
C GLY A 69 -5.82 28.65 8.34
N PHE A 70 -6.06 28.60 7.03
CA PHE A 70 -6.36 27.34 6.34
C PHE A 70 -5.09 26.50 6.21
N SER A 71 -5.13 25.27 6.72
CA SER A 71 -4.01 24.31 6.71
C SER A 71 -4.38 23.05 5.96
N PRO A 72 -3.49 22.48 5.12
CA PRO A 72 -3.68 21.16 4.52
C PRO A 72 -3.89 20.04 5.55
N GLU A 73 -3.37 20.19 6.78
CA GLU A 73 -3.52 19.22 7.86
C GLU A 73 -4.97 19.05 8.35
N LEU A 74 -5.79 20.09 8.16
CA LEU A 74 -7.21 20.06 8.47
C LEU A 74 -8.08 19.92 7.21
N ALA A 75 -7.48 19.62 6.05
CA ALA A 75 -8.20 19.45 4.80
C ALA A 75 -8.92 18.10 4.74
N GLN A 76 -10.13 18.08 4.17
CA GLN A 76 -10.90 16.86 3.92
C GLN A 76 -11.43 16.89 2.49
N GLY A 77 -10.85 16.05 1.63
CA GLY A 77 -11.35 15.84 0.27
C GLY A 77 -12.66 15.05 0.27
N LEU A 78 -13.54 15.37 -0.66
CA LEU A 78 -14.78 14.62 -0.92
C LEU A 78 -14.58 13.76 -2.16
N PRO A 79 -14.83 12.44 -2.09
CA PRO A 79 -14.82 11.61 -3.28
C PRO A 79 -16.00 12.01 -4.21
N PRO A 80 -15.84 11.89 -5.55
CA PRO A 80 -16.89 12.24 -6.51
C PRO A 80 -18.24 11.54 -6.26
N SER A 81 -18.22 10.32 -5.72
CA SER A 81 -19.43 9.58 -5.32
C SER A 81 -20.25 10.29 -4.24
N SER A 82 -19.62 11.12 -3.42
CA SER A 82 -20.28 11.91 -2.37
C SER A 82 -20.98 13.15 -2.92
N LEU A 83 -20.74 13.50 -4.19
CA LEU A 83 -21.42 14.60 -4.90
C LEU A 83 -22.85 14.25 -5.31
N SER A 84 -23.35 13.10 -4.87
CA SER A 84 -24.72 12.62 -5.07
C SER A 84 -25.69 13.16 -4.02
N ALA A 85 -26.99 12.93 -4.24
CA ALA A 85 -28.06 13.29 -3.29
C ALA A 85 -27.93 12.63 -1.89
N GLN A 86 -27.05 11.64 -1.70
CA GLN A 86 -26.86 10.94 -0.43
C GLN A 86 -25.92 11.69 0.54
N GLY A 87 -25.05 12.60 0.04
CA GLY A 87 -24.11 13.41 0.80
C GLY A 87 -22.97 12.60 1.44
N ALA A 88 -21.91 13.32 1.81
CA ALA A 88 -20.72 12.80 2.49
C ALA A 88 -20.71 13.15 3.99
N MET A 89 -20.05 12.32 4.78
CA MET A 89 -19.79 12.59 6.19
C MET A 89 -18.46 13.33 6.33
N VAL A 90 -18.52 14.56 6.87
CA VAL A 90 -17.35 15.42 7.07
C VAL A 90 -17.22 15.75 8.56
N VAL A 91 -16.01 15.66 9.09
CA VAL A 91 -15.74 16.03 10.50
C VAL A 91 -15.30 17.49 10.56
N PHE A 92 -16.10 18.32 11.17
CA PHE A 92 -15.70 19.70 11.43
C PHE A 92 -14.87 19.76 12.71
N PRO A 93 -13.62 20.28 12.65
CA PRO A 93 -12.78 20.42 13.83
C PRO A 93 -13.42 21.27 14.93
N ALA A 94 -12.93 21.15 16.17
CA ALA A 94 -13.30 22.07 17.23
C ALA A 94 -12.73 23.48 16.94
N ASN A 95 -13.49 24.51 17.34
CA ASN A 95 -13.09 25.92 17.21
C ASN A 95 -12.91 26.44 15.78
N VAL A 96 -13.58 25.86 14.79
CA VAL A 96 -13.56 26.35 13.40
C VAL A 96 -14.09 27.79 13.33
N ARG A 97 -13.28 28.67 12.74
CA ARG A 97 -13.59 30.10 12.52
C ARG A 97 -14.08 30.35 11.09
N ALA A 98 -13.49 29.62 10.13
CA ALA A 98 -13.86 29.73 8.73
C ALA A 98 -13.71 28.34 8.04
N ILE A 99 -14.50 28.16 6.98
CA ILE A 99 -14.44 26.96 6.12
C ILE A 99 -14.28 27.41 4.69
N ARG A 100 -13.30 26.86 4.01
CA ARG A 100 -13.03 27.04 2.58
C ARG A 100 -13.43 25.76 1.85
N LEU A 101 -14.07 25.90 0.70
CA LEU A 101 -14.38 24.82 -0.22
C LEU A 101 -13.67 25.07 -1.56
N ASP A 102 -12.77 24.18 -1.92
CA ASP A 102 -12.11 24.14 -3.23
C ASP A 102 -12.88 23.14 -4.09
N PRO A 103 -13.58 23.56 -5.14
CA PRO A 103 -14.39 22.64 -5.95
C PRO A 103 -13.56 21.85 -6.96
N MET A 104 -12.41 22.39 -7.39
CA MET A 104 -11.58 21.90 -8.48
C MET A 104 -10.10 22.08 -8.16
N SER A 105 -9.24 21.28 -8.78
CA SER A 105 -7.78 21.39 -8.69
C SER A 105 -7.11 21.99 -9.93
N CYS A 106 -7.88 22.41 -10.93
CA CYS A 106 -7.37 22.98 -12.17
C CYS A 106 -8.42 23.95 -12.77
N PRO A 107 -8.03 24.79 -13.76
CA PRO A 107 -8.98 25.61 -14.51
C PRO A 107 -10.09 24.78 -15.15
N GLY A 108 -11.30 25.31 -15.15
CA GLY A 108 -12.47 24.62 -15.70
C GLY A 108 -13.78 25.35 -15.45
N ARG A 109 -14.90 24.75 -15.89
CA ARG A 109 -16.23 25.32 -15.76
C ARG A 109 -17.19 24.34 -15.11
N PHE A 110 -17.85 24.79 -14.03
CA PHE A 110 -18.73 23.95 -13.22
C PHE A 110 -19.91 24.74 -12.65
N ARG A 111 -20.92 24.01 -12.15
CA ARG A 111 -22.08 24.59 -11.49
C ARG A 111 -22.43 23.82 -10.23
N ILE A 112 -22.59 24.51 -9.10
CA ILE A 112 -23.08 23.91 -7.85
C ILE A 112 -24.61 23.95 -7.87
N LYS A 113 -25.23 22.77 -7.99
CA LYS A 113 -26.67 22.58 -7.99
C LYS A 113 -27.28 22.56 -6.61
N ARG A 114 -26.55 22.03 -5.64
CA ARG A 114 -27.00 21.90 -4.26
C ARG A 114 -25.81 21.89 -3.31
N PHE A 115 -25.92 22.60 -2.24
CA PHE A 115 -24.96 22.55 -1.13
C PHE A 115 -25.69 22.70 0.20
N SER A 116 -25.54 21.74 1.11
CA SER A 116 -26.08 21.82 2.46
C SER A 116 -25.25 21.06 3.47
N VAL A 117 -25.29 21.52 4.72
CA VAL A 117 -24.58 20.95 5.87
C VAL A 117 -25.61 20.63 6.95
N GLN A 118 -25.60 19.39 7.45
CA GLN A 118 -26.50 18.95 8.51
C GLN A 118 -25.67 18.35 9.67
N PRO A 119 -25.64 18.98 10.85
CA PRO A 119 -25.01 18.40 12.02
C PRO A 119 -25.65 17.06 12.41
N MET A 120 -24.84 16.07 12.76
CA MET A 120 -25.28 14.72 13.09
C MET A 120 -25.21 14.45 14.58
N SER A 121 -26.31 14.04 15.18
CA SER A 121 -26.28 13.54 16.56
C SER A 121 -25.62 12.13 16.63
N ARG A 122 -25.06 11.78 17.79
CA ARG A 122 -24.45 10.45 18.00
C ARG A 122 -25.44 9.30 17.69
N LEU A 123 -26.71 9.46 17.99
CA LEU A 123 -27.75 8.47 17.70
C LEU A 123 -28.04 8.38 16.21
N SER A 124 -28.15 9.52 15.52
CA SER A 124 -28.37 9.57 14.05
C SER A 124 -27.17 8.95 13.31
N LEU A 125 -25.96 9.20 13.79
CA LEU A 125 -24.72 8.62 13.26
C LEU A 125 -24.71 7.11 13.45
N ALA A 126 -25.00 6.61 14.66
CA ALA A 126 -25.08 5.19 14.98
C ALA A 126 -26.14 4.48 14.10
N TRP A 127 -27.32 5.06 13.97
CA TRP A 127 -28.41 4.50 13.13
C TRP A 127 -28.02 4.41 11.66
N ARG A 128 -27.39 5.46 11.11
CA ARG A 128 -26.95 5.48 9.71
C ARG A 128 -25.86 4.42 9.44
N ARG A 129 -24.97 4.21 10.40
CA ARG A 129 -23.91 3.17 10.33
C ARG A 129 -24.47 1.75 10.49
N MET A 130 -25.50 1.56 11.31
CA MET A 130 -26.11 0.23 11.51
C MET A 130 -27.04 -0.17 10.35
N LYS A 131 -27.64 0.77 9.63
CA LYS A 131 -28.59 0.48 8.56
C LYS A 131 -28.04 -0.46 7.46
N PRO A 132 -26.80 -0.30 6.94
CA PRO A 132 -26.20 -1.25 6.00
C PRO A 132 -26.00 -2.65 6.63
N VAL A 133 -25.52 -2.71 7.89
CA VAL A 133 -25.32 -3.98 8.62
C VAL A 133 -26.64 -4.72 8.82
N ILE A 134 -27.69 -4.01 9.23
CA ILE A 134 -29.02 -4.59 9.38
C ILE A 134 -29.55 -5.10 8.03
N ARG A 135 -29.31 -4.36 6.95
CA ARG A 135 -29.70 -4.78 5.60
C ARG A 135 -28.93 -6.03 5.18
N MET A 136 -27.61 -6.05 5.38
CA MET A 136 -26.74 -7.21 5.09
C MET A 136 -27.17 -8.46 5.89
N LEU A 137 -27.43 -8.31 7.18
CA LEU A 137 -27.90 -9.43 8.03
C LEU A 137 -29.28 -9.94 7.61
N ARG A 138 -30.15 -9.06 7.14
CA ARG A 138 -31.46 -9.44 6.58
C ARG A 138 -31.30 -10.21 5.26
N ASP A 139 -30.40 -9.73 4.39
CA ASP A 139 -30.21 -10.29 3.05
C ASP A 139 -29.32 -11.57 3.10
N LYS A 140 -28.50 -11.73 4.15
CA LYS A 140 -27.63 -12.91 4.41
C LYS A 140 -27.79 -13.44 5.85
N PRO A 141 -28.87 -14.19 6.17
CA PRO A 141 -29.16 -14.65 7.53
C PRO A 141 -28.07 -15.52 8.17
N ALA A 142 -27.25 -16.21 7.37
CA ALA A 142 -26.14 -17.05 7.86
C ALA A 142 -25.07 -16.24 8.62
N LEU A 143 -24.97 -14.93 8.36
CA LEU A 143 -24.01 -14.05 9.03
C LEU A 143 -24.45 -13.57 10.42
N VAL A 144 -25.74 -13.80 10.81
CA VAL A 144 -26.25 -13.36 12.11
C VAL A 144 -25.48 -13.99 13.27
N PHE A 145 -25.14 -15.29 13.16
CA PHE A 145 -24.49 -16.02 14.24
C PHE A 145 -23.02 -15.58 14.47
N PRO A 146 -22.16 -15.43 13.44
CA PRO A 146 -20.81 -14.89 13.60
C PRO A 146 -20.80 -13.46 14.18
N TYR A 147 -21.67 -12.57 13.70
CA TYR A 147 -21.77 -11.19 14.20
C TYR A 147 -22.27 -11.12 15.64
N ALA A 148 -23.25 -11.97 16.01
CA ALA A 148 -23.72 -12.08 17.40
C ALA A 148 -22.62 -12.62 18.33
N ALA A 149 -21.83 -13.59 17.88
CA ALA A 149 -20.70 -14.14 18.64
C ALA A 149 -19.60 -13.09 18.85
N GLN A 150 -19.29 -12.29 17.84
CA GLN A 150 -18.34 -11.17 17.92
C GLN A 150 -18.84 -10.09 18.87
N ALA A 151 -20.11 -9.69 18.75
CA ALA A 151 -20.72 -8.72 19.67
C ALA A 151 -20.70 -9.20 21.13
N MET A 152 -20.95 -10.50 21.36
CA MET A 152 -20.88 -11.09 22.69
C MET A 152 -19.46 -11.17 23.24
N ARG A 153 -18.45 -11.44 22.42
CA ARG A 153 -17.03 -11.35 22.82
C ARG A 153 -16.67 -9.92 23.23
N LEU A 154 -17.03 -8.91 22.44
CA LEU A 154 -16.80 -7.50 22.76
C LEU A 154 -17.51 -7.06 24.05
N LEU A 155 -18.74 -7.53 24.29
CA LEU A 155 -19.45 -7.27 25.53
C LEU A 155 -18.77 -7.93 26.75
N LYS A 156 -18.25 -9.16 26.60
CA LYS A 156 -17.52 -9.85 27.68
C LYS A 156 -16.16 -9.24 27.99
N THR A 157 -15.41 -8.79 26.97
CA THR A 157 -14.04 -8.30 27.14
C THR A 157 -13.96 -6.81 27.49
N ARG A 158 -14.92 -6.00 27.03
CA ARG A 158 -14.87 -4.52 27.14
C ARG A 158 -16.08 -3.90 27.87
N GLY A 159 -17.03 -4.72 28.31
CA GLY A 159 -18.30 -4.26 28.91
C GLY A 159 -19.20 -3.53 27.89
N ALA A 160 -20.45 -3.25 28.28
CA ALA A 160 -21.43 -2.63 27.39
C ALA A 160 -21.01 -1.24 26.87
N VAL A 161 -20.39 -0.42 27.73
CA VAL A 161 -19.88 0.92 27.36
C VAL A 161 -18.65 0.83 26.42
N GLY A 162 -17.78 -0.14 26.67
CA GLY A 162 -16.61 -0.38 25.80
C GLY A 162 -16.99 -0.94 24.45
N ALA A 163 -17.95 -1.88 24.41
CA ALA A 163 -18.51 -2.44 23.17
C ALA A 163 -19.26 -1.36 22.37
N LEU A 164 -20.03 -0.50 23.03
CA LEU A 164 -20.72 0.63 22.41
C LEU A 164 -19.70 1.69 21.91
N ARG A 165 -18.66 1.99 22.69
CA ARG A 165 -17.56 2.86 22.23
C ARG A 165 -16.82 2.27 21.03
N HIS A 166 -16.61 0.96 20.99
CA HIS A 166 -15.99 0.26 19.86
C HIS A 166 -16.90 0.29 18.61
N ALA A 167 -18.21 0.06 18.81
CA ALA A 167 -19.18 0.18 17.71
C ALA A 167 -19.42 1.62 17.23
N LEU A 168 -19.14 2.62 18.07
CA LEU A 168 -19.24 4.05 17.75
C LEU A 168 -17.89 4.68 17.40
N ARG A 169 -16.75 3.99 17.60
CA ARG A 169 -15.46 4.40 17.08
C ARG A 169 -15.51 4.39 15.56
N ASP A 170 -14.77 5.30 15.01
CA ASP A 170 -14.69 5.52 13.58
C ASP A 170 -14.32 4.23 12.83
N ARG A 171 -15.30 3.63 12.20
CA ARG A 171 -15.13 2.53 11.24
C ARG A 171 -14.88 3.05 9.82
N THR A 172 -14.42 4.27 9.66
CA THR A 172 -13.75 4.66 8.42
C THR A 172 -12.42 3.92 8.24
N ALA A 173 -11.90 3.31 9.35
CA ALA A 173 -10.76 2.41 9.33
C ALA A 173 -11.13 0.90 9.32
N ASP A 174 -12.40 0.54 9.55
CA ASP A 174 -12.87 -0.87 9.65
C ASP A 174 -13.61 -1.36 8.39
N THR A 175 -13.80 -0.52 7.39
CA THR A 175 -14.06 -0.99 6.04
C THR A 175 -12.71 -1.26 5.42
N LEU A 176 -12.43 -2.53 5.15
CA LEU A 176 -11.36 -2.90 4.22
C LEU A 176 -11.44 -1.95 3.02
N PRO A 177 -10.33 -1.38 2.55
CA PRO A 177 -10.31 -0.59 1.33
C PRO A 177 -11.02 -1.39 0.23
N GLY A 178 -12.07 -0.83 -0.36
CA GLY A 178 -12.90 -1.51 -1.37
C GLY A 178 -14.28 -2.01 -0.91
N GLN A 179 -14.72 -1.79 0.33
CA GLN A 179 -16.07 -2.22 0.80
C GLN A 179 -17.14 -1.12 0.83
N SER A 180 -16.89 0.08 0.38
CA SER A 180 -17.96 0.95 -0.08
C SER A 180 -18.23 0.58 -1.55
N GLY A 181 -19.25 -0.24 -1.80
CA GLY A 181 -19.55 -0.80 -3.13
C GLY A 181 -19.83 0.21 -4.23
N ASN A 182 -19.75 1.50 -3.97
CA ASN A 182 -19.92 2.57 -4.94
C ASN A 182 -18.59 3.23 -5.35
N GLU A 183 -17.57 3.32 -4.46
CA GLU A 183 -16.35 4.08 -4.76
C GLU A 183 -15.51 3.40 -5.85
N TYR A 184 -15.34 2.09 -5.76
CA TYR A 184 -14.59 1.35 -6.78
C TYR A 184 -15.38 1.18 -8.09
N GLU A 185 -16.71 0.98 -8.04
CA GLU A 185 -17.56 0.96 -9.22
C GLU A 185 -17.49 2.29 -9.98
N ASP A 186 -17.53 3.41 -9.25
CA ASP A 186 -17.37 4.76 -9.83
C ASP A 186 -15.96 4.94 -10.44
N TRP A 187 -14.91 4.44 -9.78
CA TRP A 187 -13.54 4.48 -10.29
C TRP A 187 -13.42 3.67 -11.59
N VAL A 188 -13.96 2.45 -11.63
CA VAL A 188 -14.01 1.62 -12.84
C VAL A 188 -14.72 2.32 -13.98
N ALA A 189 -15.90 2.88 -13.70
CA ALA A 189 -16.70 3.55 -14.73
C ALA A 189 -15.99 4.76 -15.37
N HIS A 190 -15.19 5.50 -14.58
CA HIS A 190 -14.53 6.71 -15.06
C HIS A 190 -13.10 6.48 -15.57
N TYR A 191 -12.36 5.53 -14.99
CA TYR A 191 -10.93 5.42 -15.22
C TYR A 191 -10.48 4.06 -15.76
N ASP A 192 -11.33 3.03 -15.71
CA ASP A 192 -10.94 1.68 -16.13
C ASP A 192 -11.97 1.03 -17.09
N THR A 193 -12.88 1.84 -17.63
CA THR A 193 -13.78 1.47 -18.72
C THR A 193 -13.30 2.15 -20.00
N LEU A 194 -13.01 1.35 -21.04
CA LEU A 194 -12.56 1.88 -22.31
C LEU A 194 -13.71 2.51 -23.10
N SER A 195 -13.54 3.75 -23.49
CA SER A 195 -14.42 4.43 -24.46
C SER A 195 -14.09 3.99 -25.90
N GLN A 196 -14.94 4.35 -26.86
CA GLN A 196 -14.64 4.10 -28.29
C GLN A 196 -13.39 4.85 -28.74
N ASP A 197 -13.12 6.02 -28.16
CA ASP A 197 -11.93 6.82 -28.46
C ASP A 197 -10.65 6.13 -27.91
N ASP A 198 -10.74 5.54 -26.70
CA ASP A 198 -9.66 4.73 -26.15
C ASP A 198 -9.35 3.53 -27.05
N VAL A 199 -10.37 2.79 -27.49
CA VAL A 199 -10.20 1.66 -28.41
C VAL A 199 -9.53 2.08 -29.71
N SER A 200 -9.97 3.23 -30.27
CA SER A 200 -9.38 3.78 -31.49
C SER A 200 -7.93 4.24 -31.27
N GLY A 201 -7.64 4.86 -30.14
CA GLY A 201 -6.29 5.27 -29.73
C GLY A 201 -5.35 4.07 -29.56
N ILE A 202 -5.81 3.01 -28.87
CA ILE A 202 -5.07 1.74 -28.71
C ILE A 202 -4.79 1.11 -30.09
N ALA A 203 -5.80 1.03 -30.96
CA ALA A 203 -5.60 0.48 -32.30
C ALA A 203 -4.56 1.25 -33.13
N ALA A 204 -4.58 2.59 -33.03
CA ALA A 204 -3.58 3.42 -33.69
C ALA A 204 -2.18 3.27 -33.07
N ASP A 205 -2.09 3.08 -31.75
CA ASP A 205 -0.82 2.90 -31.05
C ASP A 205 -0.20 1.53 -31.35
N ILE A 206 -0.99 0.46 -31.42
CA ILE A 206 -0.54 -0.88 -31.83
C ILE A 206 0.16 -0.85 -33.19
N GLN A 207 -0.32 -0.04 -34.14
CA GLN A 207 0.33 0.09 -35.45
C GLN A 207 1.69 0.80 -35.40
N ARG A 208 1.95 1.54 -34.32
CA ARG A 208 3.20 2.26 -34.10
C ARG A 208 4.24 1.49 -33.28
N LEU A 209 3.82 0.39 -32.63
CA LEU A 209 4.74 -0.44 -31.84
C LEU A 209 5.83 -1.03 -32.75
N ALA A 210 7.09 -0.71 -32.41
CA ALA A 210 8.24 -1.22 -33.15
C ALA A 210 8.47 -2.72 -32.90
N TYR A 211 8.08 -3.20 -31.72
CA TYR A 211 8.20 -4.58 -31.28
C TYR A 211 6.82 -5.14 -30.94
N ARG A 212 6.46 -6.20 -31.64
CA ARG A 212 5.15 -6.87 -31.49
C ARG A 212 5.37 -8.35 -31.14
N PRO A 213 5.68 -8.69 -29.87
CA PRO A 213 5.92 -10.07 -29.46
C PRO A 213 4.67 -10.93 -29.64
N LEU A 214 4.82 -12.19 -30.06
CA LEU A 214 3.77 -13.18 -29.95
C LEU A 214 3.65 -13.59 -28.47
N ILE A 215 2.44 -13.47 -27.91
CA ILE A 215 2.13 -13.83 -26.53
C ILE A 215 1.28 -15.10 -26.52
N SER A 216 1.77 -16.15 -25.86
CA SER A 216 1.03 -17.39 -25.66
C SER A 216 0.24 -17.30 -24.36
N VAL A 217 -1.09 -17.34 -24.41
CA VAL A 217 -1.94 -17.41 -23.22
C VAL A 217 -2.15 -18.89 -22.85
N LEU A 218 -1.68 -19.29 -21.67
CA LEU A 218 -1.71 -20.66 -21.19
C LEU A 218 -2.92 -20.87 -20.27
N VAL A 219 -3.85 -21.76 -20.64
CA VAL A 219 -5.08 -22.03 -19.90
C VAL A 219 -5.21 -23.52 -19.57
N PRO A 220 -4.90 -23.93 -18.34
CA PRO A 220 -5.19 -25.29 -17.87
C PRO A 220 -6.69 -25.40 -17.52
N LEU A 221 -7.35 -26.46 -18.01
CA LEU A 221 -8.80 -26.64 -17.87
C LEU A 221 -9.12 -27.93 -17.10
N TYR A 222 -10.03 -27.82 -16.12
CA TYR A 222 -10.62 -29.01 -15.51
C TYR A 222 -12.05 -28.74 -15.04
N ASN A 223 -13.02 -29.39 -15.67
CA ASN A 223 -14.45 -29.31 -15.32
C ASN A 223 -15.05 -27.89 -15.22
N THR A 224 -14.48 -26.94 -15.93
CA THR A 224 -14.93 -25.54 -15.94
C THR A 224 -16.41 -25.45 -16.30
N PRO A 225 -17.26 -24.76 -15.57
CA PRO A 225 -18.62 -24.48 -15.98
C PRO A 225 -18.66 -23.78 -17.35
N GLU A 226 -19.52 -24.29 -18.28
CA GLU A 226 -19.51 -23.83 -19.67
C GLU A 226 -19.64 -22.32 -19.86
N PRO A 227 -20.47 -21.58 -19.08
CA PRO A 227 -20.54 -20.13 -19.20
C PRO A 227 -19.21 -19.41 -18.88
N PHE A 228 -18.46 -19.86 -17.87
CA PHE A 228 -17.20 -19.26 -17.47
C PHE A 228 -16.08 -19.62 -18.45
N LEU A 229 -16.04 -20.87 -18.94
CA LEU A 229 -15.13 -21.28 -19.99
C LEU A 229 -15.32 -20.42 -21.27
N ILE A 230 -16.55 -20.15 -21.65
CA ILE A 230 -16.85 -19.29 -22.80
C ILE A 230 -16.31 -17.88 -22.53
N ARG A 231 -16.60 -17.31 -21.36
CA ARG A 231 -16.12 -15.96 -21.00
C ARG A 231 -14.59 -15.86 -20.99
N CYS A 232 -13.92 -16.85 -20.42
CA CYS A 232 -12.46 -16.95 -20.43
C CYS A 232 -11.90 -16.93 -21.87
N ILE A 233 -12.40 -17.79 -22.76
CA ILE A 233 -11.95 -17.85 -24.17
C ILE A 233 -12.27 -16.54 -24.91
N GLU A 234 -13.47 -15.98 -24.72
CA GLU A 234 -13.87 -14.73 -25.40
C GLU A 234 -13.02 -13.55 -24.88
N SER A 235 -12.64 -13.49 -23.60
CA SER A 235 -11.79 -12.43 -23.08
C SER A 235 -10.44 -12.36 -23.78
N VAL A 236 -9.90 -13.50 -24.24
CA VAL A 236 -8.68 -13.57 -25.06
C VAL A 236 -8.97 -13.23 -26.53
N ARG A 237 -10.09 -13.67 -27.08
CA ARG A 237 -10.46 -13.36 -28.48
C ARG A 237 -10.78 -11.88 -28.69
N GLU A 238 -11.30 -11.22 -27.65
CA GLU A 238 -11.65 -9.79 -27.62
C GLU A 238 -10.45 -8.89 -27.33
N GLN A 239 -9.23 -9.44 -27.17
CA GLN A 239 -8.05 -8.63 -26.98
C GLN A 239 -7.80 -7.70 -28.16
N LEU A 240 -7.55 -6.41 -27.84
CA LEU A 240 -7.25 -5.39 -28.85
C LEU A 240 -5.91 -5.62 -29.55
N TYR A 241 -4.97 -6.22 -28.86
CA TYR A 241 -3.70 -6.69 -29.43
C TYR A 241 -3.90 -8.06 -30.07
N ASP A 242 -3.67 -8.18 -31.36
CA ASP A 242 -4.04 -9.34 -32.17
C ASP A 242 -2.96 -10.43 -32.30
N HIS A 243 -1.73 -10.14 -31.84
CA HIS A 243 -0.58 -11.05 -31.98
C HIS A 243 -0.41 -11.97 -30.77
N TRP A 244 -1.38 -12.84 -30.59
CA TRP A 244 -1.44 -13.84 -29.53
C TRP A 244 -1.82 -15.22 -30.05
N GLU A 245 -1.53 -16.25 -29.27
CA GLU A 245 -2.09 -17.60 -29.41
C GLU A 245 -2.67 -18.05 -28.06
N LEU A 246 -3.71 -18.86 -28.08
CA LEU A 246 -4.39 -19.40 -26.90
C LEU A 246 -4.16 -20.89 -26.82
N CYS A 247 -3.46 -21.34 -25.75
CA CYS A 247 -3.13 -22.74 -25.53
C CYS A 247 -4.06 -23.34 -24.47
N LEU A 248 -5.16 -23.95 -24.90
CA LEU A 248 -6.16 -24.61 -24.06
C LEU A 248 -5.76 -26.09 -23.81
N VAL A 249 -5.60 -26.47 -22.55
CA VAL A 249 -5.29 -27.85 -22.19
C VAL A 249 -6.31 -28.41 -21.21
N ASP A 250 -7.13 -29.35 -21.69
CA ASP A 250 -8.12 -30.07 -20.90
C ASP A 250 -7.47 -31.24 -20.16
N ASP A 251 -7.40 -31.16 -18.86
CA ASP A 251 -6.78 -32.14 -17.96
C ASP A 251 -7.72 -33.32 -17.69
N ALA A 252 -8.17 -33.98 -18.77
CA ALA A 252 -9.08 -35.12 -18.76
C ALA A 252 -10.43 -34.83 -18.07
N SER A 253 -11.05 -33.68 -18.33
CA SER A 253 -12.37 -33.36 -17.80
C SER A 253 -13.39 -34.45 -18.11
N PRO A 254 -14.13 -34.95 -17.11
CA PRO A 254 -15.21 -35.93 -17.33
C PRO A 254 -16.44 -35.30 -18.01
N GLN A 255 -16.64 -33.98 -17.87
CA GLN A 255 -17.78 -33.28 -18.44
C GLN A 255 -17.59 -33.05 -19.96
N PRO A 256 -18.52 -33.52 -20.84
CA PRO A 256 -18.33 -33.47 -22.28
C PRO A 256 -18.40 -32.07 -22.89
N HIS A 257 -18.97 -31.08 -22.14
CA HIS A 257 -19.06 -29.71 -22.66
C HIS A 257 -17.70 -29.06 -22.77
N VAL A 258 -16.74 -29.34 -21.85
CA VAL A 258 -15.40 -28.74 -21.88
C VAL A 258 -14.74 -29.05 -23.23
N ARG A 259 -14.66 -30.33 -23.58
CA ARG A 259 -14.09 -30.77 -24.85
C ARG A 259 -14.82 -30.14 -26.04
N ARG A 260 -16.17 -30.24 -26.06
CA ARG A 260 -16.99 -29.74 -27.19
C ARG A 260 -16.80 -28.24 -27.40
N THR A 261 -16.74 -27.46 -26.31
CA THR A 261 -16.55 -26.02 -26.39
C THR A 261 -15.16 -25.67 -26.90
N CYS A 262 -14.10 -26.29 -26.40
CA CYS A 262 -12.73 -26.05 -26.85
C CYS A 262 -12.52 -26.45 -28.33
N GLU A 263 -13.01 -27.64 -28.76
CA GLU A 263 -12.92 -28.08 -30.16
C GLU A 263 -13.66 -27.12 -31.10
N ARG A 264 -14.83 -26.59 -30.69
CA ARG A 264 -15.59 -25.58 -31.43
C ARG A 264 -14.78 -24.30 -31.64
N TYR A 265 -14.16 -23.76 -30.59
CA TYR A 265 -13.39 -22.52 -30.70
C TYR A 265 -12.09 -22.69 -31.47
N ALA A 266 -11.38 -23.81 -31.30
CA ALA A 266 -10.19 -24.15 -32.08
C ALA A 266 -10.49 -24.34 -33.59
N ALA A 267 -11.69 -24.78 -33.93
CA ALA A 267 -12.12 -24.88 -35.33
C ALA A 267 -12.49 -23.50 -35.94
N GLN A 268 -12.84 -22.51 -35.12
CA GLN A 268 -13.24 -21.18 -35.57
C GLN A 268 -12.08 -20.18 -35.67
N ASP A 269 -11.04 -20.34 -34.85
CA ASP A 269 -9.91 -19.40 -34.79
C ASP A 269 -8.60 -20.23 -34.75
N SER A 270 -7.77 -20.07 -35.75
CA SER A 270 -6.50 -20.81 -35.92
C SER A 270 -5.43 -20.43 -34.87
N ARG A 271 -5.62 -19.33 -34.15
CA ARG A 271 -4.76 -18.92 -33.02
C ARG A 271 -5.04 -19.73 -31.74
N ILE A 272 -6.17 -20.47 -31.70
CA ILE A 272 -6.57 -21.29 -30.55
C ILE A 272 -6.10 -22.72 -30.77
N ARG A 273 -5.25 -23.21 -29.91
CA ARG A 273 -4.74 -24.58 -29.88
C ARG A 273 -5.38 -25.33 -28.74
N TYR A 274 -5.90 -26.50 -28.99
CA TYR A 274 -6.53 -27.35 -27.99
C TYR A 274 -5.84 -28.69 -27.89
N LEU A 275 -5.53 -29.11 -26.67
CA LEU A 275 -5.02 -30.42 -26.33
C LEU A 275 -5.85 -31.00 -25.18
N ARG A 276 -6.26 -32.28 -25.31
CA ARG A 276 -6.82 -33.05 -24.20
C ARG A 276 -5.82 -34.07 -23.70
N ARG A 277 -5.54 -34.04 -22.40
CA ARG A 277 -4.69 -35.05 -21.74
C ARG A 277 -5.47 -36.37 -21.59
N GLU A 278 -4.78 -37.48 -21.57
CA GLU A 278 -5.40 -38.79 -21.36
C GLU A 278 -5.83 -39.02 -19.92
N THR A 279 -5.06 -38.50 -18.98
CA THR A 279 -5.28 -38.62 -17.54
C THR A 279 -5.14 -37.27 -16.87
N ASN A 280 -5.88 -37.09 -15.76
CA ASN A 280 -5.74 -35.90 -14.93
C ASN A 280 -4.38 -35.89 -14.23
N GLY A 281 -3.62 -34.82 -14.38
CA GLY A 281 -2.31 -34.58 -13.76
C GLY A 281 -2.29 -33.35 -12.89
N HIS A 282 -3.42 -32.75 -12.62
CA HIS A 282 -3.60 -31.47 -11.92
C HIS A 282 -3.00 -30.26 -12.67
N ILE A 283 -3.18 -29.08 -12.08
CA ILE A 283 -2.91 -27.78 -12.71
C ILE A 283 -1.48 -27.63 -13.25
N ALA A 284 -0.46 -28.05 -12.51
CA ALA A 284 0.94 -27.92 -12.96
C ALA A 284 1.22 -28.69 -14.24
N GLU A 285 0.77 -29.94 -14.34
CA GLU A 285 0.96 -30.77 -15.54
C GLU A 285 0.14 -30.26 -16.73
N ALA A 286 -1.09 -29.77 -16.48
CA ALA A 286 -1.91 -29.18 -17.53
C ALA A 286 -1.26 -27.88 -18.06
N THR A 287 -0.73 -27.03 -17.17
CA THR A 287 -0.02 -25.80 -17.56
C THR A 287 1.28 -26.12 -18.31
N ASN A 288 2.05 -27.14 -17.90
CA ASN A 288 3.22 -27.61 -18.66
C ASN A 288 2.84 -28.11 -20.05
N SER A 289 1.71 -28.80 -20.17
CA SER A 289 1.21 -29.22 -21.47
C SER A 289 0.81 -28.04 -22.34
N ALA A 290 0.23 -26.96 -21.75
CA ALA A 290 -0.05 -25.71 -22.45
C ALA A 290 1.26 -25.00 -22.87
N LEU A 291 2.27 -24.97 -21.99
CA LEU A 291 3.61 -24.44 -22.30
C LEU A 291 4.30 -25.18 -23.44
N SER A 292 4.03 -26.50 -23.58
CA SER A 292 4.56 -27.28 -24.70
C SER A 292 3.95 -26.90 -26.06
N LEU A 293 2.70 -26.42 -26.05
CA LEU A 293 2.03 -25.89 -27.24
C LEU A 293 2.48 -24.45 -27.58
N ALA A 294 2.92 -23.68 -26.59
CA ALA A 294 3.28 -22.30 -26.77
C ALA A 294 4.41 -22.07 -27.77
N THR A 295 4.29 -21.09 -28.66
CA THR A 295 5.34 -20.69 -29.61
C THR A 295 5.72 -19.22 -29.44
N GLY A 296 4.97 -18.49 -28.62
CA GLY A 296 5.20 -17.10 -28.32
C GLY A 296 6.47 -16.85 -27.52
N GLU A 297 7.02 -15.66 -27.67
CA GLU A 297 8.20 -15.22 -26.92
C GLU A 297 7.90 -15.05 -25.43
N PHE A 298 6.66 -14.68 -25.11
CA PHE A 298 6.15 -14.57 -23.75
C PHE A 298 4.96 -15.49 -23.53
N SER A 299 4.84 -16.01 -22.31
CA SER A 299 3.75 -16.86 -21.84
C SER A 299 2.98 -16.14 -20.73
N ALA A 300 1.71 -15.87 -20.95
CA ALA A 300 0.77 -15.28 -19.99
C ALA A 300 -0.08 -16.38 -19.35
N LEU A 301 -0.25 -16.34 -18.04
CA LEU A 301 -1.07 -17.30 -17.31
C LEU A 301 -2.51 -16.79 -17.18
N LEU A 302 -3.47 -17.65 -17.46
CA LEU A 302 -4.89 -17.35 -17.29
C LEU A 302 -5.62 -18.59 -16.75
N ASP A 303 -6.31 -18.44 -15.62
CA ASP A 303 -7.14 -19.49 -15.06
C ASP A 303 -8.46 -19.62 -15.86
N HIS A 304 -8.97 -20.84 -15.92
CA HIS A 304 -10.03 -21.25 -16.85
C HIS A 304 -11.43 -20.65 -16.57
N ASP A 305 -11.63 -20.04 -15.44
CA ASP A 305 -12.87 -19.39 -14.98
C ASP A 305 -12.75 -17.86 -14.82
N ASP A 306 -11.57 -17.31 -15.15
CA ASP A 306 -11.24 -15.89 -15.06
C ASP A 306 -11.30 -15.17 -16.41
N GLU A 307 -11.10 -13.86 -16.41
CA GLU A 307 -11.17 -13.02 -17.62
C GLU A 307 -9.98 -12.04 -17.68
N LEU A 308 -9.50 -11.75 -18.88
CA LEU A 308 -8.55 -10.66 -19.13
C LEU A 308 -9.29 -9.39 -19.53
N ALA A 309 -8.78 -8.22 -19.10
CA ALA A 309 -9.23 -6.95 -19.64
C ALA A 309 -8.90 -6.84 -21.14
N ALA A 310 -9.76 -6.23 -21.96
CA ALA A 310 -9.61 -6.19 -23.43
C ALA A 310 -8.27 -5.58 -23.92
N HIS A 311 -7.62 -4.76 -23.12
CA HIS A 311 -6.33 -4.14 -23.43
C HIS A 311 -5.13 -4.82 -22.72
N ALA A 312 -5.32 -5.98 -22.09
CA ALA A 312 -4.29 -6.62 -21.28
C ALA A 312 -3.02 -6.92 -22.06
N LEU A 313 -3.15 -7.64 -23.17
CA LEU A 313 -1.98 -8.01 -24.00
C LEU A 313 -1.34 -6.81 -24.72
N TYR A 314 -2.14 -5.77 -25.01
CA TYR A 314 -1.60 -4.51 -25.52
C TYR A 314 -0.69 -3.83 -24.48
N MET A 315 -1.12 -3.77 -23.22
CA MET A 315 -0.30 -3.17 -22.15
C MET A 315 1.00 -3.93 -21.92
N VAL A 316 0.98 -5.25 -22.02
CA VAL A 316 2.20 -6.09 -22.03
C VAL A 316 3.13 -5.69 -23.18
N ALA A 317 2.59 -5.58 -24.41
CA ALA A 317 3.38 -5.18 -25.57
C ALA A 317 3.96 -3.77 -25.44
N VAL A 318 3.18 -2.81 -24.90
CA VAL A 318 3.65 -1.44 -24.63
C VAL A 318 4.82 -1.43 -23.65
N GLU A 319 4.71 -2.18 -22.55
CA GLU A 319 5.77 -2.19 -21.56
C GLU A 319 7.05 -2.85 -22.11
N LEU A 320 6.92 -3.90 -22.92
CA LEU A 320 8.03 -4.53 -23.63
C LEU A 320 8.65 -3.61 -24.71
N ASN A 321 7.91 -2.67 -25.27
CA ASN A 321 8.49 -1.65 -26.16
C ASN A 321 9.28 -0.58 -25.39
N LYS A 322 8.85 -0.22 -24.17
CA LYS A 322 9.62 0.72 -23.31
C LYS A 322 10.86 0.05 -22.73
N ARG A 323 10.76 -1.22 -22.36
CA ARG A 323 11.80 -2.01 -21.68
C ARG A 323 11.91 -3.40 -22.32
N PRO A 324 12.61 -3.54 -23.48
CA PRO A 324 12.71 -4.81 -24.20
C PRO A 324 13.51 -5.90 -23.46
N ASP A 325 14.26 -5.51 -22.46
CA ASP A 325 15.07 -6.38 -21.61
C ASP A 325 14.27 -7.08 -20.50
N LEU A 326 12.97 -6.75 -20.33
CA LEU A 326 12.13 -7.42 -19.35
C LEU A 326 11.99 -8.93 -19.63
N ASP A 327 12.10 -9.72 -18.55
CA ASP A 327 11.91 -11.16 -18.58
C ASP A 327 10.57 -11.58 -17.98
N MET A 328 10.07 -10.81 -17.02
CA MET A 328 8.81 -11.05 -16.35
C MET A 328 8.02 -9.74 -16.19
N LEU A 329 6.69 -9.84 -16.38
CA LEU A 329 5.77 -8.75 -16.08
C LEU A 329 4.61 -9.28 -15.23
N TYR A 330 4.02 -8.39 -14.44
CA TYR A 330 2.76 -8.66 -13.74
C TYR A 330 1.91 -7.38 -13.65
N SER A 331 0.62 -7.56 -13.44
CA SER A 331 -0.32 -6.44 -13.38
C SER A 331 -1.09 -6.35 -12.07
N ASP A 332 -1.85 -5.27 -11.91
CA ASP A 332 -2.92 -5.19 -10.93
C ASP A 332 -4.07 -6.12 -11.32
N GLU A 333 -4.89 -6.48 -10.34
CA GLU A 333 -6.05 -7.35 -10.51
C GLU A 333 -7.23 -6.89 -9.66
N ASP A 334 -8.42 -7.37 -9.98
CA ASP A 334 -9.59 -7.27 -9.12
C ASP A 334 -10.40 -8.56 -9.12
N LYS A 335 -11.45 -8.61 -8.33
CA LYS A 335 -12.39 -9.73 -8.35
C LYS A 335 -13.63 -9.40 -9.15
N ILE A 336 -14.19 -10.45 -9.78
CA ILE A 336 -15.52 -10.41 -10.41
C ILE A 336 -16.43 -11.44 -9.76
N ASP A 337 -17.71 -11.09 -9.60
CA ASP A 337 -18.73 -12.04 -9.16
C ASP A 337 -19.30 -12.86 -10.37
N GLU A 338 -20.24 -13.76 -10.09
CA GLU A 338 -20.90 -14.56 -11.14
C GLU A 338 -21.63 -13.74 -12.19
N GLN A 339 -21.99 -12.47 -11.87
CA GLN A 339 -22.64 -11.52 -12.78
C GLN A 339 -21.64 -10.61 -13.49
N GLY A 340 -20.34 -10.74 -13.24
CA GLY A 340 -19.28 -9.92 -13.82
C GLY A 340 -19.12 -8.55 -13.17
N ARG A 341 -19.69 -8.30 -11.97
CA ARG A 341 -19.46 -7.05 -11.24
C ARG A 341 -18.10 -7.09 -10.57
N ARG A 342 -17.32 -6.01 -10.76
CA ARG A 342 -15.94 -5.88 -10.28
C ARG A 342 -15.91 -5.32 -8.86
N TYR A 343 -15.00 -5.87 -8.00
CA TYR A 343 -14.84 -5.48 -6.61
C TYR A 343 -13.47 -5.91 -6.06
N GLU A 344 -13.08 -5.43 -4.90
CA GLU A 344 -11.82 -5.73 -4.22
C GLU A 344 -10.57 -5.61 -5.13
N PRO A 345 -10.25 -4.40 -5.64
CA PRO A 345 -9.05 -4.21 -6.45
C PRO A 345 -7.78 -4.44 -5.62
N TRP A 346 -6.84 -5.16 -6.20
CA TRP A 346 -5.48 -5.26 -5.66
C TRP A 346 -4.52 -4.46 -6.53
N PHE A 347 -4.26 -3.24 -6.09
CA PHE A 347 -3.25 -2.36 -6.65
C PHE A 347 -1.89 -2.70 -6.03
N LYS A 348 -1.03 -3.35 -6.79
CA LYS A 348 0.24 -3.91 -6.34
C LYS A 348 1.34 -2.85 -6.35
N SER A 349 2.45 -3.10 -5.66
CA SER A 349 3.67 -2.32 -5.79
C SER A 349 4.55 -2.86 -6.92
N ASP A 350 5.58 -2.13 -7.30
CA ASP A 350 6.68 -2.68 -8.09
C ASP A 350 7.34 -3.84 -7.33
N TRP A 351 8.24 -4.58 -8.02
CA TRP A 351 8.84 -5.80 -7.49
C TRP A 351 9.42 -5.60 -6.07
N ASN A 352 8.88 -6.34 -5.13
CA ASN A 352 9.22 -6.25 -3.72
C ASN A 352 9.61 -7.65 -3.20
N TYR A 353 10.92 -7.93 -3.20
CA TYR A 353 11.45 -9.24 -2.87
C TYR A 353 11.05 -9.71 -1.46
N ASP A 354 11.14 -8.83 -0.46
CA ASP A 354 10.79 -9.18 0.91
C ASP A 354 9.29 -9.42 1.09
N LEU A 355 8.45 -8.70 0.34
CA LEU A 355 7.01 -8.98 0.27
C LEU A 355 6.74 -10.34 -0.41
N MET A 356 7.49 -10.67 -1.50
CA MET A 356 7.42 -11.98 -2.15
C MET A 356 7.83 -13.13 -1.24
N LEU A 357 8.71 -12.92 -0.25
CA LEU A 357 9.02 -13.93 0.76
C LEU A 357 7.94 -14.03 1.85
N SER A 358 7.09 -13.01 1.99
CA SER A 358 6.05 -12.94 3.01
C SER A 358 4.66 -13.32 2.50
N GLN A 359 4.40 -13.17 1.20
CA GLN A 359 3.17 -13.59 0.50
C GLN A 359 3.42 -13.64 -1.01
N ASN A 360 2.55 -14.36 -1.75
CA ASN A 360 2.56 -14.28 -3.20
C ASN A 360 2.01 -12.91 -3.65
N ALA A 361 2.89 -11.98 -4.00
CA ALA A 361 2.52 -10.61 -4.36
C ALA A 361 2.33 -10.40 -5.89
N VAL A 362 2.61 -11.42 -6.70
CA VAL A 362 2.47 -11.39 -8.17
C VAL A 362 1.09 -11.88 -8.60
N VAL A 363 0.74 -13.10 -8.31
CA VAL A 363 -0.51 -13.84 -8.63
C VAL A 363 -0.92 -13.66 -10.11
N HIS A 364 -1.69 -12.64 -10.46
CA HIS A 364 -2.24 -12.35 -11.80
C HIS A 364 -2.00 -10.86 -12.19
N LEU A 365 -2.00 -10.49 -13.44
CA LEU A 365 -1.64 -11.28 -14.62
C LEU A 365 -0.13 -11.51 -14.61
N ALA A 366 0.35 -12.73 -14.56
CA ALA A 366 1.77 -13.02 -14.65
C ALA A 366 2.15 -13.40 -16.09
N VAL A 367 3.19 -12.75 -16.61
CA VAL A 367 3.72 -12.96 -17.98
C VAL A 367 5.22 -13.20 -17.89
N TYR A 368 5.66 -14.30 -18.47
CA TYR A 368 7.04 -14.77 -18.38
C TYR A 368 7.67 -14.90 -19.76
N ARG A 369 8.96 -14.58 -19.88
CA ARG A 369 9.73 -14.96 -21.09
C ARG A 369 9.76 -16.46 -21.23
N THR A 370 9.17 -16.99 -22.31
CA THR A 370 8.91 -18.41 -22.50
C THR A 370 10.19 -19.26 -22.47
N SER A 371 11.31 -18.73 -22.97
CA SER A 371 12.59 -19.45 -22.94
C SER A 371 13.06 -19.74 -21.53
N ILE A 372 13.02 -18.73 -20.63
CA ILE A 372 13.43 -18.88 -19.22
C ILE A 372 12.45 -19.81 -18.49
N LEU A 373 11.13 -19.65 -18.74
CA LEU A 373 10.11 -20.51 -18.12
C LEU A 373 10.34 -22.00 -18.47
N ARG A 374 10.78 -22.30 -19.70
CA ARG A 374 11.18 -23.65 -20.13
C ARG A 374 12.49 -24.09 -19.51
N GLU A 375 13.49 -23.23 -19.43
CA GLU A 375 14.81 -23.53 -18.86
C GLU A 375 14.71 -23.95 -17.39
N ILE A 376 13.86 -23.30 -16.60
CA ILE A 376 13.60 -23.68 -15.20
C ILE A 376 12.72 -24.94 -15.06
N GLY A 377 12.29 -25.55 -16.18
CA GLY A 377 11.48 -26.78 -16.20
C GLY A 377 9.98 -26.55 -15.97
N GLY A 378 9.47 -25.33 -16.17
CA GLY A 378 8.04 -25.03 -16.04
C GLY A 378 7.50 -25.19 -14.61
N PHE A 379 6.29 -25.71 -14.47
CA PHE A 379 5.55 -25.86 -13.23
C PHE A 379 5.80 -27.21 -12.56
N ARG A 380 5.88 -27.25 -11.23
CA ARG A 380 6.17 -28.48 -10.47
C ARG A 380 4.92 -29.02 -9.77
N SER A 381 4.53 -30.27 -10.07
CA SER A 381 3.32 -30.91 -9.50
C SER A 381 3.36 -31.05 -7.99
N ALA A 382 4.54 -31.10 -7.37
CA ALA A 382 4.70 -31.10 -5.91
C ALA A 382 4.19 -29.82 -5.25
N PHE A 383 3.96 -28.75 -6.02
CA PHE A 383 3.51 -27.43 -5.55
C PHE A 383 2.09 -27.08 -6.03
N ASN A 384 1.32 -28.06 -6.49
CA ASN A 384 -0.09 -27.83 -6.86
C ASN A 384 -0.83 -27.07 -5.75
N GLY A 385 -1.56 -26.01 -6.13
CA GLY A 385 -2.22 -25.06 -5.23
C GLY A 385 -1.39 -23.83 -4.88
N SER A 386 -0.08 -23.82 -5.18
CA SER A 386 0.84 -22.68 -5.11
C SER A 386 1.95 -22.82 -6.15
N GLN A 387 1.63 -23.46 -7.29
CA GLN A 387 2.55 -23.68 -8.40
C GLN A 387 2.97 -22.37 -9.09
N ASP A 388 2.11 -21.39 -9.07
CA ASP A 388 2.33 -20.02 -9.52
C ASP A 388 3.36 -19.30 -8.64
N TYR A 389 3.27 -19.46 -7.33
CA TYR A 389 4.25 -18.91 -6.39
C TYR A 389 5.62 -19.58 -6.54
N ASP A 390 5.64 -20.92 -6.65
CA ASP A 390 6.87 -21.69 -6.88
C ASP A 390 7.57 -21.27 -8.16
N VAL A 391 6.83 -21.16 -9.27
CA VAL A 391 7.41 -20.78 -10.55
C VAL A 391 7.92 -19.34 -10.54
N THR A 392 7.20 -18.42 -9.91
CA THR A 392 7.63 -17.02 -9.76
C THR A 392 8.95 -16.91 -9.00
N LEU A 393 9.09 -17.62 -7.87
CA LEU A 393 10.34 -17.64 -7.08
C LEU A 393 11.49 -18.23 -7.91
N ARG A 394 11.32 -19.40 -8.56
CA ARG A 394 12.35 -20.01 -9.41
C ARG A 394 12.71 -19.16 -10.62
N PHE A 395 11.72 -18.46 -11.19
CA PHE A 395 11.96 -17.55 -12.30
C PHE A 395 12.80 -16.34 -11.85
N SER A 396 12.51 -15.77 -10.68
CA SER A 396 13.27 -14.64 -10.12
C SER A 396 14.73 -14.98 -9.81
N GLU A 397 15.08 -16.28 -9.70
CA GLU A 397 16.46 -16.77 -9.55
C GLU A 397 17.28 -16.70 -10.86
N GLN A 398 16.60 -16.57 -12.01
CA GLN A 398 17.21 -16.55 -13.35
C GLN A 398 17.24 -15.17 -13.99
N THR A 399 16.76 -14.15 -13.27
CA THR A 399 16.70 -12.78 -13.75
C THR A 399 17.09 -11.79 -12.65
N THR A 400 17.05 -10.51 -12.93
CA THR A 400 17.34 -9.47 -11.92
C THR A 400 16.09 -8.65 -11.64
N PRO A 401 16.00 -7.97 -10.46
CA PRO A 401 14.83 -7.15 -10.11
C PRO A 401 14.48 -6.11 -11.17
N GLU A 402 15.49 -5.54 -11.84
CA GLU A 402 15.32 -4.53 -12.89
C GLU A 402 14.66 -5.09 -14.15
N ARG A 403 14.69 -6.41 -14.34
CA ARG A 403 14.08 -7.11 -15.48
C ARG A 403 12.70 -7.69 -15.15
N ILE A 404 12.15 -7.33 -13.99
CA ILE A 404 10.78 -7.64 -13.59
C ILE A 404 9.97 -6.35 -13.62
N GLY A 405 8.94 -6.28 -14.46
CA GLY A 405 8.09 -5.12 -14.67
C GLY A 405 6.72 -5.26 -14.02
N HIS A 406 6.25 -4.19 -13.37
CA HIS A 406 4.88 -4.06 -12.92
C HIS A 406 4.10 -3.15 -13.87
N ILE A 407 2.90 -3.56 -14.27
CA ILE A 407 1.98 -2.78 -15.07
C ILE A 407 0.84 -2.32 -14.16
N PRO A 408 0.81 -1.04 -13.74
CA PRO A 408 -0.17 -0.55 -12.77
C PRO A 408 -1.54 -0.29 -13.44
N PHE A 409 -2.08 -1.30 -14.06
CA PHE A 409 -3.43 -1.36 -14.64
C PHE A 409 -4.09 -2.67 -14.21
N ILE A 410 -5.39 -2.65 -13.98
CA ILE A 410 -6.16 -3.87 -13.71
C ILE A 410 -6.38 -4.58 -15.04
N LEU A 411 -5.56 -5.62 -15.27
CA LEU A 411 -5.57 -6.37 -16.52
C LEU A 411 -6.16 -7.78 -16.38
N TYR A 412 -6.45 -8.18 -15.14
CA TYR A 412 -6.94 -9.51 -14.79
C TYR A 412 -8.13 -9.41 -13.84
N HIS A 413 -9.16 -10.19 -14.11
CA HIS A 413 -10.39 -10.26 -13.32
C HIS A 413 -10.56 -11.66 -12.74
N TRP A 414 -10.28 -11.79 -11.44
CA TRP A 414 -10.38 -13.06 -10.72
C TRP A 414 -11.81 -13.37 -10.31
N ARG A 415 -12.38 -14.46 -10.83
CA ARG A 415 -13.77 -14.84 -10.56
C ARG A 415 -13.92 -15.56 -9.22
N ALA A 416 -14.66 -14.95 -8.31
CA ALA A 416 -15.00 -15.56 -7.03
C ALA A 416 -16.30 -16.37 -7.15
N ILE A 417 -16.17 -17.68 -7.30
CA ILE A 417 -17.31 -18.61 -7.33
C ILE A 417 -17.33 -19.52 -6.09
N SER A 418 -18.51 -20.04 -5.77
CA SER A 418 -18.66 -21.00 -4.67
C SER A 418 -17.81 -22.25 -4.93
N GLY A 419 -16.82 -22.52 -4.08
CA GLY A 419 -15.88 -23.64 -4.22
C GLY A 419 -14.49 -23.28 -4.79
N SER A 420 -14.26 -22.01 -5.21
CA SER A 420 -12.93 -21.51 -5.53
C SER A 420 -12.10 -21.29 -4.28
N VAL A 421 -10.77 -21.30 -4.42
CA VAL A 421 -9.83 -20.96 -3.32
C VAL A 421 -10.10 -19.55 -2.76
N ALA A 422 -10.67 -18.66 -3.58
CA ALA A 422 -11.07 -17.31 -3.20
C ALA A 422 -12.09 -17.23 -2.03
N LEU A 423 -12.90 -18.29 -1.84
CA LEU A 423 -13.94 -18.34 -0.80
C LEU A 423 -13.69 -19.43 0.26
N ALA A 424 -12.71 -20.33 0.07
CA ALA A 424 -12.44 -21.47 0.94
C ALA A 424 -11.47 -21.10 2.07
N THR A 425 -11.96 -20.53 3.15
CA THR A 425 -11.13 -20.01 4.25
C THR A 425 -10.66 -21.06 5.29
N THR A 426 -11.05 -22.33 5.22
CA THR A 426 -10.74 -23.28 6.32
C THR A 426 -10.49 -24.75 5.96
N GLU A 427 -10.74 -25.22 4.74
CA GLU A 427 -10.75 -26.67 4.48
C GLU A 427 -9.51 -27.25 3.77
N LYS A 428 -8.61 -26.43 3.19
CA LYS A 428 -7.44 -26.94 2.44
C LYS A 428 -6.16 -26.27 2.91
N LEU A 429 -5.36 -26.93 3.74
CA LEU A 429 -4.05 -26.41 4.20
C LEU A 429 -2.93 -26.64 3.16
N TYR A 430 -3.09 -27.58 2.24
CA TYR A 430 -2.04 -28.00 1.30
C TYR A 430 -1.46 -26.86 0.42
N PRO A 431 -2.25 -25.85 -0.05
CA PRO A 431 -1.65 -24.75 -0.81
C PRO A 431 -0.66 -23.93 0.04
N TYR A 432 -1.04 -23.65 1.28
CA TYR A 432 -0.19 -22.88 2.19
C TYR A 432 1.08 -23.63 2.61
N GLU A 433 1.00 -24.97 2.72
CA GLU A 433 2.17 -25.82 2.94
C GLU A 433 3.07 -25.91 1.70
N ALA A 434 2.48 -25.92 0.51
CA ALA A 434 3.22 -25.87 -0.74
C ALA A 434 3.96 -24.51 -0.89
N ALA A 435 3.31 -23.40 -0.58
CA ALA A 435 3.92 -22.08 -0.60
C ALA A 435 5.07 -21.95 0.42
N GLU A 436 4.89 -22.43 1.66
CA GLU A 436 5.97 -22.47 2.66
C GLU A 436 7.19 -23.25 2.15
N ARG A 437 6.95 -24.42 1.54
CA ARG A 437 8.04 -25.21 0.92
C ARG A 437 8.68 -24.47 -0.25
N ALA A 438 7.90 -23.77 -1.08
CA ALA A 438 8.42 -23.00 -2.21
C ALA A 438 9.39 -21.90 -1.76
N ILE A 439 9.03 -21.16 -0.69
CA ILE A 439 9.90 -20.13 -0.10
C ILE A 439 11.16 -20.79 0.49
N ARG A 440 11.01 -21.87 1.24
CA ARG A 440 12.15 -22.59 1.84
C ARG A 440 13.13 -23.08 0.79
N GLU A 441 12.64 -23.77 -0.25
CA GLU A 441 13.48 -24.25 -1.34
C GLU A 441 14.14 -23.12 -2.15
N HIS A 442 13.43 -22.00 -2.32
CA HIS A 442 14.00 -20.79 -2.92
C HIS A 442 15.21 -20.27 -2.13
N LEU A 443 15.07 -20.15 -0.82
CA LEU A 443 16.16 -19.71 0.08
C LEU A 443 17.33 -20.68 0.00
N GLU A 444 17.08 -22.00 0.02
CA GLU A 444 18.10 -23.03 -0.13
C GLU A 444 18.85 -22.93 -1.48
N ARG A 445 18.13 -22.83 -2.61
CA ARG A 445 18.74 -22.72 -3.95
C ARG A 445 19.57 -21.44 -4.11
N THR A 446 19.16 -20.36 -3.47
CA THR A 446 19.89 -19.07 -3.48
C THR A 446 20.99 -18.99 -2.43
N GLY A 447 21.26 -20.09 -1.68
CA GLY A 447 22.32 -20.16 -0.66
C GLY A 447 22.03 -19.29 0.57
N ARG A 448 20.78 -18.96 0.83
CA ARG A 448 20.35 -18.09 1.94
C ARG A 448 19.89 -18.95 3.12
N SER A 449 20.63 -18.88 4.21
CA SER A 449 20.24 -19.54 5.45
C SER A 449 19.19 -18.71 6.16
N ALA A 450 17.92 -19.15 6.14
CA ALA A 450 16.83 -18.53 6.89
C ALA A 450 15.78 -19.58 7.23
N THR A 451 14.96 -19.33 8.25
CA THR A 451 13.82 -20.19 8.61
C THR A 451 12.54 -19.56 8.14
N VAL A 452 11.59 -20.39 7.70
CA VAL A 452 10.28 -19.95 7.18
C VAL A 452 9.20 -20.54 8.07
N GLU A 453 8.31 -19.70 8.56
CA GLU A 453 7.17 -20.07 9.39
C GLU A 453 5.88 -19.48 8.83
N ARG A 454 4.81 -20.27 8.85
CA ARG A 454 3.47 -19.74 8.51
C ARG A 454 2.98 -18.85 9.65
N GLN A 455 2.47 -17.70 9.30
CA GLN A 455 1.78 -16.87 10.27
C GLN A 455 0.40 -17.45 10.62
N PRO A 456 -0.23 -17.05 11.75
CA PRO A 456 -1.55 -17.54 12.16
C PRO A 456 -2.64 -17.36 11.10
N HIS A 457 -2.45 -16.43 10.15
CA HIS A 457 -3.35 -16.20 9.03
C HIS A 457 -2.80 -16.84 7.76
N LEU A 458 -3.69 -17.53 7.05
CA LEU A 458 -3.35 -18.29 5.84
C LEU A 458 -2.85 -17.37 4.74
N GLY A 459 -1.75 -17.79 4.09
CA GLY A 459 -1.15 -17.07 2.97
C GLY A 459 -0.05 -16.08 3.35
N TYR A 460 0.26 -15.91 4.65
CA TYR A 460 1.37 -15.05 5.11
C TYR A 460 2.47 -15.87 5.79
N TYR A 461 3.72 -15.47 5.54
CA TYR A 461 4.93 -16.17 6.00
C TYR A 461 5.86 -15.18 6.69
N HIS A 462 6.54 -15.66 7.74
CA HIS A 462 7.63 -14.95 8.40
C HIS A 462 8.94 -15.66 8.06
N VAL A 463 9.91 -14.91 7.54
CA VAL A 463 11.26 -15.38 7.24
C VAL A 463 12.23 -14.79 8.25
N THR A 464 12.72 -15.62 9.16
CA THR A 464 13.69 -15.24 10.17
C THR A 464 15.11 -15.45 9.65
N TRP A 465 15.91 -14.38 9.63
CA TRP A 465 17.30 -14.41 9.18
C TRP A 465 18.25 -14.70 10.35
N PRO A 466 19.24 -15.57 10.17
CA PRO A 466 20.14 -15.94 11.25
C PRO A 466 21.06 -14.80 11.66
N VAL A 467 21.27 -14.69 12.95
CA VAL A 467 22.33 -13.86 13.52
C VAL A 467 23.50 -14.75 13.87
N PRO A 468 24.75 -14.42 13.45
CA PRO A 468 25.93 -15.23 13.74
C PRO A 468 26.20 -15.31 15.23
N VAL A 469 26.93 -16.37 15.59
CA VAL A 469 27.46 -16.54 16.96
C VAL A 469 28.99 -16.49 16.87
N PRO A 470 29.67 -15.59 17.62
CA PRO A 470 29.12 -14.61 18.56
C PRO A 470 28.31 -13.49 17.84
N GLU A 471 27.30 -12.97 18.55
CA GLU A 471 26.48 -11.86 18.04
C GLU A 471 27.35 -10.63 17.73
N PRO A 472 27.19 -9.95 16.58
CA PRO A 472 27.90 -8.71 16.32
C PRO A 472 27.42 -7.59 17.26
N LYS A 473 28.33 -6.70 17.66
CA LYS A 473 27.99 -5.60 18.56
C LYS A 473 27.06 -4.61 17.88
N VAL A 474 25.98 -4.24 18.57
CA VAL A 474 25.06 -3.15 18.17
C VAL A 474 25.26 -1.96 19.11
N VAL A 475 25.43 -0.78 18.56
CA VAL A 475 25.35 0.47 19.34
C VAL A 475 23.99 1.11 19.11
N ILE A 476 23.22 1.26 20.19
CA ILE A 476 21.91 1.91 20.23
C ILE A 476 22.12 3.37 20.60
N ILE A 477 21.93 4.29 19.65
CA ILE A 477 22.14 5.72 19.81
C ILE A 477 20.82 6.37 20.17
N ILE A 478 20.74 7.02 21.35
CA ILE A 478 19.53 7.66 21.87
C ILE A 478 19.84 9.15 22.14
N PRO A 479 19.49 10.07 21.21
CA PRO A 479 19.57 11.51 21.44
C PRO A 479 18.58 11.94 22.52
N THR A 480 18.99 12.79 23.43
CA THR A 480 18.08 13.32 24.45
C THR A 480 18.42 14.74 24.87
N LYS A 481 17.38 15.46 25.28
CA LYS A 481 17.49 16.73 26.00
C LYS A 481 16.37 16.80 27.03
N ASP A 482 16.75 16.68 28.32
CA ASP A 482 15.77 16.65 29.41
C ASP A 482 14.68 15.58 29.19
N LYS A 483 13.42 15.76 29.67
CA LYS A 483 12.32 14.79 29.46
C LYS A 483 12.63 13.40 30.02
N VAL A 484 13.15 13.37 31.24
CA VAL A 484 13.66 12.13 31.89
C VAL A 484 12.65 10.99 31.92
N GLU A 485 11.35 11.28 32.03
CA GLU A 485 10.31 10.23 32.08
C GLU A 485 10.24 9.41 30.81
N LEU A 486 10.43 10.04 29.65
CA LEU A 486 10.47 9.36 28.35
C LEU A 486 11.75 8.56 28.19
N LEU A 487 12.91 9.21 28.45
CA LEU A 487 14.22 8.57 28.36
C LEU A 487 14.30 7.33 29.26
N ARG A 488 13.76 7.43 30.49
CA ARG A 488 13.71 6.30 31.43
C ARG A 488 12.94 5.11 30.85
N VAL A 489 11.74 5.35 30.33
CA VAL A 489 10.93 4.29 29.70
C VAL A 489 11.68 3.65 28.55
N ALA A 490 12.34 4.44 27.70
CA ALA A 490 13.09 3.92 26.56
C ALA A 490 14.27 3.05 27.02
N VAL A 491 15.16 3.59 27.84
CA VAL A 491 16.38 2.89 28.27
C VAL A 491 16.05 1.68 29.14
N ASP A 492 15.15 1.83 30.13
CA ASP A 492 14.80 0.74 31.02
C ASP A 492 14.11 -0.42 30.25
N SER A 493 13.19 -0.10 29.32
CA SER A 493 12.53 -1.15 28.51
C SER A 493 13.52 -1.89 27.59
N ILE A 494 14.53 -1.21 27.05
CA ILE A 494 15.58 -1.86 26.27
C ILE A 494 16.42 -2.79 27.16
N LEU A 495 16.83 -2.31 28.33
CA LEU A 495 17.64 -3.10 29.26
C LEU A 495 16.92 -4.33 29.81
N GLU A 496 15.62 -4.18 30.10
CA GLU A 496 14.82 -5.23 30.74
C GLU A 496 14.27 -6.27 29.75
N LYS A 497 13.89 -5.85 28.54
CA LYS A 497 13.12 -6.69 27.63
C LYS A 497 13.95 -7.27 26.46
N THR A 498 15.06 -6.60 26.05
CA THR A 498 15.80 -7.01 24.84
C THR A 498 16.55 -8.31 25.05
N THR A 499 16.28 -9.31 24.19
CA THR A 499 16.92 -10.64 24.23
C THR A 499 18.27 -10.72 23.49
N TYR A 500 18.57 -9.75 22.64
CA TYR A 500 19.88 -9.63 22.00
C TYR A 500 20.91 -9.28 23.05
N GLU A 501 22.05 -10.00 23.12
CA GLU A 501 22.95 -9.85 24.25
C GLU A 501 24.08 -8.84 24.01
N ASN A 502 24.59 -8.72 22.78
CA ASN A 502 25.76 -7.90 22.48
C ASN A 502 25.43 -6.50 22.02
N TYR A 503 24.84 -5.68 22.89
CA TYR A 503 24.56 -4.29 22.60
C TYR A 503 25.08 -3.32 23.65
N GLU A 504 25.26 -2.06 23.25
CA GLU A 504 25.58 -0.92 24.09
C GLU A 504 24.58 0.21 23.79
N ILE A 505 24.04 0.83 24.83
CA ILE A 505 23.21 2.04 24.72
C ILE A 505 24.11 3.27 24.88
N VAL A 506 24.12 4.14 23.88
CA VAL A 506 24.81 5.42 23.92
C VAL A 506 23.76 6.53 24.02
N ILE A 507 23.59 7.05 25.22
CA ILE A 507 22.76 8.24 25.46
C ILE A 507 23.57 9.46 25.01
N VAL A 508 23.03 10.24 24.07
CA VAL A 508 23.67 11.48 23.60
C VAL A 508 22.93 12.66 24.19
N ASN A 509 23.54 13.24 25.23
CA ASN A 509 23.00 14.40 25.94
C ASN A 509 23.22 15.68 25.14
N ASN A 510 22.16 16.31 24.67
CA ASN A 510 22.22 17.60 24.00
C ASN A 510 21.83 18.75 24.96
N ARG A 511 22.72 19.05 25.91
CA ARG A 511 22.56 20.17 26.84
C ARG A 511 21.34 20.05 27.75
N SER A 512 21.12 18.89 28.35
CA SER A 512 20.13 18.75 29.44
C SER A 512 20.54 19.58 30.65
N VAL A 513 19.55 20.14 31.35
CA VAL A 513 19.76 21.00 32.50
C VAL A 513 18.90 20.63 33.72
N GLU A 514 17.91 19.75 33.54
CA GLU A 514 17.02 19.30 34.60
C GLU A 514 17.75 18.39 35.59
N ALA A 515 17.66 18.66 36.89
CA ALA A 515 18.33 17.85 37.94
C ALA A 515 17.88 16.37 37.88
N SER A 516 16.59 16.11 37.65
CA SER A 516 16.05 14.77 37.51
C SER A 516 16.68 13.98 36.36
N THR A 517 17.02 14.67 35.25
CA THR A 517 17.72 14.06 34.10
C THR A 517 19.14 13.69 34.46
N MET A 518 19.85 14.57 35.19
CA MET A 518 21.22 14.29 35.66
C MET A 518 21.27 13.13 36.66
N GLU A 519 20.28 13.07 37.57
CA GLU A 519 20.14 11.93 38.48
C GLU A 519 19.91 10.61 37.74
N TYR A 520 19.06 10.65 36.73
CA TYR A 520 18.83 9.44 35.91
C TYR A 520 20.07 9.03 35.10
N PHE A 521 20.82 9.97 34.54
CA PHE A 521 22.09 9.64 33.87
C PHE A 521 23.04 8.90 34.84
N ALA A 522 23.18 9.39 36.08
CA ALA A 522 23.99 8.72 37.09
C ALA A 522 23.48 7.30 37.44
N GLN A 523 22.17 7.10 37.45
CA GLN A 523 21.56 5.78 37.64
C GLN A 523 21.79 4.86 36.43
N ALA A 524 21.52 5.32 35.20
CA ALA A 524 21.65 4.54 33.98
C ALA A 524 23.10 4.07 33.74
N LEU A 525 24.07 4.92 34.07
CA LEU A 525 25.51 4.61 34.00
C LEU A 525 25.99 3.50 34.97
N GLN A 526 25.16 3.05 35.91
CA GLN A 526 25.49 1.86 36.72
C GLN A 526 25.38 0.58 35.90
N SER A 527 24.69 0.57 34.80
CA SER A 527 24.68 -0.53 33.83
C SER A 527 25.94 -0.48 32.97
N PRO A 528 26.71 -1.58 32.86
CA PRO A 528 27.88 -1.64 31.99
C PRO A 528 27.53 -1.53 30.49
N ARG A 529 26.25 -1.63 30.16
CA ARG A 529 25.71 -1.50 28.79
C ARG A 529 25.38 -0.07 28.42
N VAL A 530 25.47 0.91 29.35
CA VAL A 530 25.08 2.29 29.09
C VAL A 530 26.29 3.22 29.14
N ARG A 531 26.41 4.04 28.12
CA ARG A 531 27.41 5.10 28.00
C ARG A 531 26.75 6.43 27.75
N LEU A 532 27.25 7.51 28.34
CA LEU A 532 26.78 8.88 28.13
C LEU A 532 27.81 9.65 27.30
N LEU A 533 27.34 10.39 26.31
CA LEU A 533 28.13 11.33 25.50
C LEU A 533 27.48 12.71 25.56
N ASP A 534 28.28 13.75 25.80
CA ASP A 534 27.81 15.14 25.78
C ASP A 534 28.05 15.78 24.42
N TYR A 535 26.96 16.23 23.77
CA TYR A 535 26.97 16.94 22.49
C TYR A 535 26.63 18.42 22.73
N ASP A 536 27.68 19.25 22.90
CA ASP A 536 27.52 20.68 23.21
C ASP A 536 27.44 21.57 21.96
N LYS A 537 26.49 21.25 21.06
CA LYS A 537 26.17 22.06 19.89
C LYS A 537 24.67 22.29 19.80
N PRO A 538 24.20 23.26 19.00
CA PRO A 538 22.77 23.41 18.69
C PRO A 538 22.17 22.11 18.21
N TYR A 539 20.88 21.90 18.53
CA TYR A 539 20.18 20.69 18.13
C TYR A 539 20.08 20.57 16.62
N SER A 540 20.57 19.50 16.10
CA SER A 540 20.33 18.96 14.76
C SER A 540 20.31 17.44 14.90
N PHE A 541 19.21 16.80 14.55
CA PHE A 541 19.11 15.33 14.64
C PHE A 541 20.19 14.66 13.77
N ALA A 542 20.34 15.15 12.53
CA ALA A 542 21.33 14.67 11.59
C ALA A 542 22.76 14.79 12.13
N ALA A 543 23.17 16.01 12.52
CA ALA A 543 24.54 16.27 12.99
C ALA A 543 24.88 15.54 14.29
N LEU A 544 23.92 15.43 15.21
CA LEU A 544 24.10 14.75 16.49
C LEU A 544 24.33 13.25 16.26
N ASN A 545 23.51 12.60 15.45
CA ASN A 545 23.65 11.17 15.16
C ASN A 545 24.91 10.88 14.34
N ASN A 546 25.22 11.68 13.33
CA ASN A 546 26.47 11.57 12.57
C ASN A 546 27.69 11.65 13.49
N TRP A 547 27.70 12.64 14.42
CA TRP A 547 28.77 12.76 15.40
C TRP A 547 28.83 11.54 16.33
N ALA A 548 27.70 11.05 16.83
CA ALA A 548 27.64 9.88 17.69
C ALA A 548 28.21 8.62 17.02
N VAL A 549 27.97 8.44 15.73
CA VAL A 549 28.56 7.34 14.93
C VAL A 549 30.09 7.41 14.89
N THR A 550 30.69 8.62 14.95
CA THR A 550 32.17 8.74 15.01
C THR A 550 32.74 8.32 16.36
N GLN A 551 31.90 8.17 17.40
CA GLN A 551 32.30 7.79 18.74
C GLN A 551 32.23 6.27 18.99
N THR A 552 31.97 5.47 17.93
CA THR A 552 31.90 4.00 17.99
C THR A 552 32.52 3.35 16.75
N ASP A 553 33.01 2.14 16.91
CA ASP A 553 33.51 1.25 15.86
C ASP A 553 32.64 -0.01 15.69
N ALA A 554 31.50 -0.07 16.41
CA ALA A 554 30.59 -1.20 16.33
C ALA A 554 30.09 -1.41 14.88
N PRO A 555 29.98 -2.67 14.40
CA PRO A 555 29.59 -2.95 13.03
C PRO A 555 28.13 -2.62 12.73
N LEU A 556 27.28 -2.55 13.75
CA LEU A 556 25.86 -2.25 13.63
C LEU A 556 25.46 -1.03 14.47
N LEU A 557 24.62 -0.21 13.88
CA LEU A 557 24.03 1.00 14.47
C LEU A 557 22.53 0.80 14.63
N ALA A 558 21.98 1.21 15.76
CA ALA A 558 20.55 1.36 15.96
C ALA A 558 20.25 2.81 16.34
N PHE A 559 19.57 3.55 15.48
CA PHE A 559 19.05 4.88 15.81
C PHE A 559 17.70 4.70 16.49
N VAL A 560 17.56 5.24 17.69
CA VAL A 560 16.38 5.05 18.53
C VAL A 560 16.03 6.36 19.21
N ASN A 561 14.77 6.80 19.09
CA ASN A 561 14.29 7.98 19.81
C ASN A 561 14.22 7.73 21.33
N ASN A 562 14.29 8.80 22.11
CA ASN A 562 14.19 8.73 23.57
C ASN A 562 12.77 8.53 24.11
N ASP A 563 11.79 8.36 23.24
CA ASP A 563 10.36 8.18 23.56
C ASP A 563 9.76 6.89 22.97
N ILE A 564 10.61 5.86 22.76
CA ILE A 564 10.15 4.51 22.39
C ILE A 564 9.96 3.66 23.66
N GLU A 565 9.20 2.56 23.52
CA GLU A 565 9.10 1.52 24.54
C GLU A 565 9.04 0.14 23.88
N VAL A 566 9.90 -0.78 24.25
CA VAL A 566 9.96 -2.13 23.69
C VAL A 566 8.71 -2.93 24.07
N ILE A 567 8.05 -3.52 23.07
CA ILE A 567 6.95 -4.48 23.24
C ILE A 567 7.48 -5.90 23.01
N GLU A 568 8.05 -6.17 21.82
CA GLU A 568 8.52 -7.50 21.42
C GLU A 568 9.99 -7.68 21.83
N PRO A 569 10.31 -8.63 22.73
CA PRO A 569 11.68 -8.81 23.22
C PRO A 569 12.73 -9.12 22.15
N ASN A 570 12.34 -9.78 21.07
CA ASN A 570 13.24 -10.17 19.97
C ASN A 570 13.44 -9.06 18.91
N TRP A 571 12.88 -7.86 19.12
CA TRP A 571 12.90 -6.77 18.14
C TRP A 571 14.28 -6.50 17.53
N LEU A 572 15.31 -6.44 18.36
CA LEU A 572 16.68 -6.12 17.90
C LEU A 572 17.29 -7.28 17.11
N ARG A 573 17.07 -8.53 17.55
CA ARG A 573 17.52 -9.74 16.85
C ARG A 573 16.90 -9.85 15.46
N GLU A 574 15.61 -9.60 15.36
CA GLU A 574 14.86 -9.57 14.10
C GLU A 574 15.46 -8.54 13.14
N MET A 575 15.62 -7.29 13.61
CA MET A 575 16.16 -6.22 12.78
C MET A 575 17.63 -6.47 12.38
N VAL A 576 18.46 -6.99 13.29
CA VAL A 576 19.86 -7.36 13.00
C VAL A 576 19.93 -8.47 11.95
N GLY A 577 19.06 -9.49 12.04
CA GLY A 577 19.02 -10.56 11.04
C GLY A 577 18.82 -10.01 9.62
N HIS A 578 17.91 -9.08 9.46
CA HIS A 578 17.69 -8.38 8.18
C HIS A 578 18.88 -7.48 7.80
N ALA A 579 19.43 -6.68 8.74
CA ALA A 579 20.49 -5.73 8.47
C ALA A 579 21.81 -6.38 8.03
N LEU A 580 22.04 -7.63 8.42
CA LEU A 580 23.23 -8.40 8.03
C LEU A 580 23.19 -8.90 6.59
N ARG A 581 22.06 -8.83 5.92
CA ARG A 581 21.94 -9.17 4.50
C ARG A 581 22.68 -8.12 3.66
N PRO A 582 23.55 -8.52 2.71
CA PRO A 582 24.38 -7.57 1.94
C PRO A 582 23.58 -6.49 1.20
N GLU A 583 22.41 -6.86 0.67
CA GLU A 583 21.52 -5.98 -0.09
C GLU A 583 20.67 -5.05 0.78
N VAL A 584 20.68 -5.20 2.11
CA VAL A 584 19.86 -4.37 3.02
C VAL A 584 20.65 -3.18 3.51
N GLY A 585 20.12 -1.98 3.32
CA GLY A 585 20.69 -0.72 3.80
C GLY A 585 20.19 -0.35 5.19
N SER A 586 18.88 -0.34 5.39
CA SER A 586 18.25 -0.04 6.67
C SER A 586 17.08 -0.96 6.98
N VAL A 587 16.80 -1.13 8.28
CA VAL A 587 15.69 -1.93 8.79
C VAL A 587 14.88 -1.08 9.76
N GLY A 588 13.58 -0.94 9.53
CA GLY A 588 12.65 -0.22 10.40
C GLY A 588 11.71 -1.16 11.15
N ALA A 589 11.40 -0.80 12.39
CA ALA A 589 10.44 -1.51 13.24
C ALA A 589 9.00 -1.05 12.97
N LYS A 590 8.02 -1.86 13.38
CA LYS A 590 6.62 -1.42 13.51
C LYS A 590 6.46 -0.62 14.79
N LEU A 591 5.98 0.62 14.67
CA LEU A 591 5.75 1.47 15.81
C LEU A 591 4.26 1.70 16.04
N LEU A 592 3.85 1.63 17.30
CA LEU A 592 2.48 1.88 17.72
C LEU A 592 2.40 3.14 18.59
N TYR A 593 1.31 3.87 18.46
CA TYR A 593 0.92 4.85 19.48
C TYR A 593 0.60 4.15 20.81
N PRO A 594 0.65 4.87 21.96
CA PRO A 594 0.29 4.30 23.26
C PRO A 594 -1.13 3.73 23.34
N ASN A 595 -2.02 4.14 22.43
CA ASN A 595 -3.39 3.62 22.34
C ASN A 595 -3.49 2.28 21.57
N GLY A 596 -2.35 1.73 21.10
CA GLY A 596 -2.27 0.47 20.35
C GLY A 596 -2.59 0.58 18.86
N THR A 597 -2.69 1.80 18.30
CA THR A 597 -2.85 1.98 16.85
C THR A 597 -1.49 2.15 16.17
N ILE A 598 -1.41 1.84 14.86
CA ILE A 598 -0.20 1.99 14.06
C ILE A 598 0.20 3.46 13.97
N GLN A 599 1.46 3.75 14.26
CA GLN A 599 2.11 5.03 14.02
C GLN A 599 3.04 4.94 12.82
N HIS A 600 3.83 3.85 12.71
CA HIS A 600 4.76 3.63 11.61
C HIS A 600 4.67 2.19 11.10
N SER A 601 4.49 2.05 9.80
CA SER A 601 4.53 0.79 9.05
C SER A 601 5.28 0.93 7.73
N GLY A 602 6.39 1.66 7.74
CA GLY A 602 7.16 2.07 6.57
C GLY A 602 6.90 3.52 6.17
N VAL A 603 7.65 4.02 5.21
CA VAL A 603 7.50 5.36 4.64
C VAL A 603 7.22 5.27 3.15
N VAL A 604 6.13 5.90 2.73
CA VAL A 604 5.77 6.12 1.32
C VAL A 604 6.04 7.57 0.97
N VAL A 605 6.83 7.78 -0.07
CA VAL A 605 7.13 9.12 -0.59
C VAL A 605 5.98 9.59 -1.48
N GLY A 606 5.53 10.82 -1.29
CA GLY A 606 4.39 11.41 -1.97
C GLY A 606 3.14 11.56 -1.09
N ILE A 607 2.95 10.73 -0.05
CA ILE A 607 1.82 10.90 0.88
C ILE A 607 1.90 12.28 1.54
N GLY A 608 0.76 13.00 1.57
CA GLY A 608 0.69 14.37 2.08
C GLY A 608 1.49 15.39 1.26
N GLY A 609 1.87 15.05 0.03
CA GLY A 609 2.67 15.91 -0.87
C GLY A 609 4.18 15.89 -0.61
N LEU A 610 4.66 15.09 0.35
CA LEU A 610 6.09 14.93 0.70
C LEU A 610 6.42 13.46 1.00
N ALA A 611 6.19 13.00 2.22
CA ALA A 611 6.34 11.63 2.66
C ALA A 611 5.44 11.37 3.88
N GLY A 612 4.94 10.15 4.00
CA GLY A 612 4.06 9.78 5.11
C GLY A 612 4.05 8.28 5.38
N HIS A 613 3.39 7.91 6.47
CA HIS A 613 3.28 6.52 6.86
C HIS A 613 1.95 5.92 6.38
N PRO A 614 1.96 4.73 5.77
CA PRO A 614 0.73 4.00 5.47
C PRO A 614 0.11 3.43 6.77
N HIS A 615 -1.19 3.14 6.74
CA HIS A 615 -1.95 2.51 7.83
C HIS A 615 -2.00 3.28 9.16
N VAL A 616 -1.61 4.56 9.21
CA VAL A 616 -1.62 5.35 10.45
C VAL A 616 -3.00 5.37 11.09
N GLY A 617 -3.06 5.09 12.40
CA GLY A 617 -4.28 5.09 13.19
C GLY A 617 -5.11 3.79 13.09
N GLU A 618 -4.74 2.85 12.21
CA GLU A 618 -5.34 1.51 12.20
C GLU A 618 -4.93 0.70 13.45
N PRO A 619 -5.72 -0.29 13.89
CA PRO A 619 -5.33 -1.18 14.99
C PRO A 619 -3.98 -1.86 14.74
N GLY A 620 -3.15 -1.99 15.78
CA GLY A 620 -1.82 -2.58 15.68
C GLY A 620 -1.81 -4.02 15.14
N GLU A 621 -2.87 -4.77 15.38
CA GLU A 621 -3.07 -6.15 14.90
C GLU A 621 -3.70 -6.26 13.50
N THR A 622 -3.98 -5.14 12.83
CA THR A 622 -4.56 -5.17 11.48
C THR A 622 -3.61 -5.80 10.47
N PHE A 623 -4.17 -6.49 9.48
CA PHE A 623 -3.42 -6.94 8.30
C PHE A 623 -3.19 -5.81 7.28
N GLY A 624 -4.00 -4.76 7.36
CA GLY A 624 -3.98 -3.67 6.39
C GLY A 624 -4.40 -4.12 4.98
N TYR A 625 -4.04 -3.32 4.01
CA TYR A 625 -4.35 -3.56 2.60
C TYR A 625 -3.58 -4.78 2.07
N PHE A 626 -4.28 -5.88 1.77
CA PHE A 626 -3.70 -7.14 1.29
C PHE A 626 -2.46 -7.60 2.09
N GLY A 627 -2.54 -7.55 3.43
CA GLY A 627 -1.49 -8.02 4.32
C GLY A 627 -0.33 -7.04 4.55
N ARG A 628 -0.35 -5.85 3.96
CA ARG A 628 0.78 -4.91 3.99
C ARG A 628 1.11 -4.32 5.37
N ALA A 629 0.23 -4.42 6.36
CA ALA A 629 0.52 -4.07 7.74
C ALA A 629 1.04 -5.25 8.60
N ALA A 630 1.13 -6.46 8.02
CA ALA A 630 1.52 -7.70 8.70
C ALA A 630 2.66 -8.46 8.02
N CYS A 631 3.07 -8.08 6.81
CA CYS A 631 4.13 -8.73 6.02
C CYS A 631 5.40 -7.88 6.02
N THR A 632 6.55 -8.53 6.23
CA THR A 632 7.86 -7.91 6.01
C THR A 632 7.99 -7.52 4.54
N GLN A 633 8.42 -6.28 4.27
CA GLN A 633 8.48 -5.74 2.91
C GLN A 633 9.47 -4.59 2.80
N ARG A 634 9.77 -4.19 1.56
CA ARG A 634 10.56 -3.01 1.28
C ARG A 634 9.68 -1.78 1.14
N TYR A 635 10.24 -0.65 1.57
CA TYR A 635 9.70 0.68 1.36
C TYR A 635 10.78 1.64 0.86
N SER A 636 10.38 2.80 0.39
CA SER A 636 11.33 3.84 -0.04
C SER A 636 12.19 4.36 1.11
N ALA A 637 11.66 4.35 2.33
CA ALA A 637 12.41 4.66 3.55
C ALA A 637 11.74 4.02 4.79
N VAL A 638 12.43 4.08 5.92
CA VAL A 638 11.93 3.74 7.26
C VAL A 638 12.34 4.84 8.23
N THR A 639 11.58 5.03 9.32
CA THR A 639 11.88 6.11 10.27
C THR A 639 13.06 5.81 11.18
N ALA A 640 13.88 6.82 11.43
CA ALA A 640 14.98 6.76 12.41
C ALA A 640 14.50 6.78 13.87
N ALA A 641 13.18 6.83 14.12
CA ALA A 641 12.65 6.62 15.47
C ALA A 641 12.98 5.23 16.03
N CYS A 642 13.10 4.20 15.15
CA CYS A 642 13.71 2.90 15.46
C CYS A 642 14.20 2.27 14.14
N MET A 643 15.51 2.44 13.86
CA MET A 643 16.18 1.98 12.63
C MET A 643 17.46 1.26 12.96
N VAL A 644 17.70 0.09 12.36
CA VAL A 644 18.96 -0.66 12.45
C VAL A 644 19.64 -0.73 11.10
N MET A 645 20.95 -0.52 11.06
CA MET A 645 21.74 -0.63 9.83
C MET A 645 23.21 -0.96 10.09
N ARG A 646 23.92 -1.41 9.06
CA ARG A 646 25.37 -1.56 9.13
C ARG A 646 26.07 -0.20 9.14
N ARG A 647 27.12 -0.10 9.96
CA ARG A 647 27.93 1.13 10.06
C ARG A 647 28.68 1.45 8.77
N ASP A 648 29.23 0.46 8.08
CA ASP A 648 29.92 0.64 6.80
C ASP A 648 28.98 1.23 5.72
N VAL A 649 27.76 0.72 5.61
CA VAL A 649 26.74 1.23 4.70
C VAL A 649 26.34 2.66 5.07
N PHE A 650 26.16 2.97 6.37
CA PHE A 650 25.87 4.34 6.80
C PHE A 650 26.96 5.33 6.36
N LEU A 651 28.24 4.94 6.53
CA LEU A 651 29.38 5.77 6.14
C LEU A 651 29.53 5.87 4.62
N GLU A 652 29.26 4.79 3.88
CA GLU A 652 29.30 4.76 2.42
C GLU A 652 28.36 5.82 1.80
N VAL A 653 27.14 5.93 2.33
CA VAL A 653 26.18 6.93 1.87
C VAL A 653 26.32 8.29 2.57
N SER A 654 27.43 8.50 3.30
CA SER A 654 27.76 9.76 4.01
C SER A 654 26.81 10.14 5.16
N GLY A 655 26.14 9.17 5.77
CA GLY A 655 25.25 9.38 6.92
C GLY A 655 24.04 10.24 6.63
N PHE A 656 23.51 10.93 7.62
CA PHE A 656 22.41 11.89 7.48
C PHE A 656 22.88 13.20 6.83
N ASP A 657 22.07 13.80 5.96
CA ASP A 657 22.36 15.10 5.37
C ASP A 657 22.09 16.24 6.37
N GLU A 658 23.17 16.76 6.96
CA GLU A 658 23.10 17.83 7.96
C GLU A 658 22.72 19.21 7.38
N VAL A 659 22.90 19.39 6.08
CA VAL A 659 22.73 20.69 5.40
C VAL A 659 21.30 20.88 4.94
N ASN A 660 20.76 19.90 4.28
CA ASN A 660 19.41 19.99 3.70
C ASN A 660 18.31 19.49 4.64
N PHE A 661 18.64 18.58 5.59
CA PHE A 661 17.67 17.88 6.44
C PHE A 661 18.18 17.73 7.89
N ALA A 662 18.37 18.84 8.55
CA ALA A 662 18.92 18.84 9.91
C ALA A 662 18.00 18.19 10.95
N VAL A 663 16.67 18.27 10.76
CA VAL A 663 15.66 17.78 11.72
C VAL A 663 14.58 16.95 11.03
N ALA A 664 13.91 17.44 9.99
CA ALA A 664 12.87 16.70 9.27
C ALA A 664 13.41 16.01 8.02
N PHE A 665 12.78 14.93 7.61
CA PHE A 665 13.07 14.14 6.38
C PHE A 665 14.50 13.58 6.28
N ASN A 666 15.33 13.67 7.32
CA ASN A 666 16.69 13.13 7.30
C ASN A 666 16.73 11.60 7.14
N ASP A 667 15.78 10.89 7.75
CA ASP A 667 15.61 9.45 7.63
C ASP A 667 15.04 9.04 6.25
N VAL A 668 14.12 9.84 5.72
CA VAL A 668 13.55 9.61 4.38
C VAL A 668 14.62 9.85 3.31
N ASP A 669 15.38 10.94 3.40
CA ASP A 669 16.51 11.24 2.52
C ASP A 669 17.58 10.14 2.57
N LEU A 670 17.95 9.68 3.78
CA LEU A 670 18.89 8.56 3.96
C LEU A 670 18.38 7.31 3.24
N GLY A 671 17.09 6.96 3.43
CA GLY A 671 16.48 5.80 2.78
C GLY A 671 16.51 5.91 1.25
N LEU A 672 16.24 7.09 0.70
CA LEU A 672 16.27 7.32 -0.75
C LEU A 672 17.71 7.25 -1.31
N ARG A 673 18.71 7.78 -0.60
CA ARG A 673 20.12 7.63 -0.99
C ARG A 673 20.61 6.19 -0.89
N LEU A 674 20.13 5.42 0.10
CA LEU A 674 20.37 3.98 0.16
C LEU A 674 19.79 3.28 -1.07
N GLY A 675 18.57 3.62 -1.47
CA GLY A 675 17.96 3.10 -2.71
C GLY A 675 18.76 3.44 -3.97
N GLN A 676 19.29 4.66 -4.09
CA GLN A 676 20.18 5.04 -5.18
C GLN A 676 21.52 4.27 -5.20
N ALA A 677 21.98 3.84 -4.03
CA ALA A 677 23.15 2.98 -3.86
C ALA A 677 22.82 1.47 -3.98
N ASN A 678 21.63 1.13 -4.47
CA ASN A 678 21.09 -0.23 -4.64
C ASN A 678 20.91 -1.03 -3.33
N TYR A 679 20.74 -0.35 -2.19
CA TYR A 679 20.34 -0.98 -0.95
C TYR A 679 18.82 -0.93 -0.74
N ALA A 680 18.27 -1.98 -0.12
CA ALA A 680 16.87 -2.05 0.26
C ALA A 680 16.63 -1.47 1.66
N ASN A 681 15.55 -0.73 1.84
CA ASN A 681 15.02 -0.37 3.15
C ASN A 681 13.91 -1.36 3.50
N VAL A 682 14.13 -2.18 4.51
CA VAL A 682 13.21 -3.24 4.93
C VAL A 682 12.42 -2.76 6.15
N TRP A 683 11.14 -2.94 6.13
CA TRP A 683 10.27 -2.78 7.30
C TRP A 683 9.77 -4.15 7.74
N THR A 684 9.87 -4.45 9.06
CA THR A 684 9.38 -5.71 9.63
C THR A 684 8.38 -5.48 10.76
N PRO A 685 7.19 -6.12 10.70
CA PRO A 685 6.19 -6.04 11.77
C PRO A 685 6.54 -6.88 13.00
N GLN A 686 7.54 -7.75 12.92
CA GLN A 686 8.00 -8.60 14.02
C GLN A 686 8.87 -7.83 15.03
N ALA A 687 9.46 -6.70 14.64
CA ALA A 687 10.05 -5.74 15.58
C ALA A 687 8.98 -4.74 15.99
N LEU A 688 8.43 -4.89 17.19
CA LEU A 688 7.26 -4.13 17.65
C LEU A 688 7.59 -3.30 18.90
N LEU A 689 7.36 -1.98 18.80
CA LEU A 689 7.60 -1.03 19.90
C LEU A 689 6.46 0.00 19.97
N PHE A 690 6.26 0.61 21.15
CA PHE A 690 5.51 1.86 21.26
C PHE A 690 6.41 3.05 20.92
N HIS A 691 5.84 4.11 20.35
CA HIS A 691 6.46 5.40 20.17
C HIS A 691 5.54 6.47 20.72
N HIS A 692 5.96 7.09 21.83
CA HIS A 692 5.23 8.10 22.60
C HIS A 692 5.33 9.49 21.95
N GLU A 693 5.11 9.57 20.64
CA GLU A 693 5.31 10.73 19.76
C GLU A 693 4.75 12.05 20.33
N SER A 694 5.35 13.17 19.93
CA SER A 694 5.01 14.54 20.33
C SER A 694 5.30 14.90 21.79
N ALA A 695 5.79 13.97 22.59
CA ALA A 695 6.15 14.27 23.97
C ALA A 695 7.50 15.02 24.07
N SER A 696 8.41 14.82 23.10
CA SER A 696 9.76 15.37 23.12
C SER A 696 9.93 16.69 22.36
N LEU A 697 9.40 16.83 21.15
CA LEU A 697 9.61 18.01 20.30
C LEU A 697 8.40 18.94 20.18
N GLY A 698 7.17 18.39 20.23
CA GLY A 698 5.93 19.15 19.98
C GLY A 698 5.84 19.71 18.55
N LEU A 699 4.68 20.28 18.20
CA LEU A 699 4.55 21.06 16.96
C LEU A 699 5.49 22.28 17.03
N PRO A 700 6.08 22.72 15.88
CA PRO A 700 6.99 23.87 15.85
C PRO A 700 6.27 25.14 16.37
N THR A 701 6.49 25.45 17.64
CA THR A 701 5.82 26.55 18.34
C THR A 701 6.53 27.90 18.17
N ASN A 702 7.77 27.91 17.66
CA ASN A 702 8.51 29.11 17.39
C ASN A 702 8.76 29.31 15.86
N GLU A 703 8.87 30.59 15.47
CA GLU A 703 8.96 31.03 14.08
C GLU A 703 10.21 30.50 13.37
N ASP A 704 11.33 30.34 14.07
CA ASP A 704 12.59 29.85 13.52
C ASP A 704 12.49 28.35 13.17
N ARG A 705 11.90 27.53 14.03
CA ARG A 705 11.68 26.11 13.74
C ARG A 705 10.70 25.89 12.60
N ARG A 706 9.66 26.76 12.51
CA ARG A 706 8.70 26.71 11.41
C ARG A 706 9.38 27.05 10.08
N ARG A 707 10.22 28.08 10.06
CA ARG A 707 10.99 28.46 8.87
C ARG A 707 11.91 27.32 8.44
N GLN A 708 12.68 26.75 9.37
CA GLN A 708 13.56 25.62 9.11
C GLN A 708 12.78 24.43 8.50
N PHE A 709 11.65 24.06 9.09
CA PHE A 709 10.81 22.97 8.58
C PHE A 709 10.33 23.24 7.13
N LEU A 710 9.92 24.47 6.82
CA LEU A 710 9.51 24.84 5.46
C LEU A 710 10.68 24.78 4.47
N GLU A 711 11.88 25.21 4.88
CA GLU A 711 13.10 25.08 4.07
C GLU A 711 13.45 23.61 3.80
N GLU A 712 13.34 22.74 4.80
CA GLU A 712 13.56 21.30 4.65
C GLU A 712 12.49 20.66 3.74
N CYS A 713 11.21 21.10 3.82
CA CYS A 713 10.17 20.69 2.88
C CYS A 713 10.48 21.07 1.43
N ASP A 714 10.95 22.31 1.21
CA ASP A 714 11.29 22.79 -0.14
C ASP A 714 12.53 22.09 -0.69
N ASN A 715 13.53 21.82 0.15
CA ASN A 715 14.68 21.00 -0.21
C ASN A 715 14.24 19.60 -0.63
N PHE A 716 13.33 18.97 0.14
CA PHE A 716 12.84 17.64 -0.15
C PHE A 716 12.09 17.58 -1.50
N ARG A 717 11.20 18.53 -1.77
CA ARG A 717 10.51 18.65 -3.07
C ARG A 717 11.48 18.83 -4.23
N ARG A 718 12.52 19.64 -4.05
CA ARG A 718 13.51 19.92 -5.08
C ARG A 718 14.40 18.72 -5.39
N ILE A 719 14.87 18.02 -4.36
CA ILE A 719 15.82 16.90 -4.48
C ILE A 719 15.11 15.62 -4.96
N TRP A 720 13.92 15.33 -4.41
CA TRP A 720 13.24 14.06 -4.59
C TRP A 720 11.94 14.13 -5.40
N ALA A 721 11.82 15.13 -6.30
CA ALA A 721 10.62 15.41 -7.10
C ALA A 721 10.08 14.18 -7.85
N ASP A 722 10.95 13.33 -8.38
CA ASP A 722 10.56 12.17 -9.18
C ASP A 722 9.94 11.08 -8.32
N VAL A 723 10.52 10.79 -7.15
CA VAL A 723 9.99 9.79 -6.22
C VAL A 723 8.70 10.27 -5.57
N ILE A 724 8.58 11.59 -5.28
CA ILE A 724 7.32 12.19 -4.78
C ILE A 724 6.18 11.95 -5.76
N ARG A 725 6.46 11.98 -7.07
CA ARG A 725 5.44 11.71 -8.10
C ARG A 725 5.07 10.23 -8.18
N ASN A 726 6.04 9.33 -8.01
CA ASN A 726 5.83 7.89 -8.16
C ASN A 726 6.79 7.10 -7.28
N ASP A 727 6.33 6.74 -6.08
CA ASP A 727 7.04 5.82 -5.19
C ASP A 727 6.87 4.37 -5.69
N PRO A 728 7.94 3.61 -5.97
CA PRO A 728 7.84 2.25 -6.51
C PRO A 728 7.13 1.26 -5.59
N PHE A 729 7.09 1.53 -4.29
CA PHE A 729 6.42 0.66 -3.31
C PHE A 729 4.96 1.06 -3.02
N TYR A 730 4.42 2.07 -3.75
CA TYR A 730 3.05 2.51 -3.59
C TYR A 730 2.38 2.78 -4.95
N ASN A 731 1.34 1.99 -5.26
CA ASN A 731 0.70 1.99 -6.57
C ASN A 731 0.17 3.37 -6.96
N PRO A 732 0.40 3.84 -8.20
CA PRO A 732 -0.07 5.14 -8.65
C PRO A 732 -1.59 5.27 -8.79
N ASN A 733 -2.34 4.17 -8.72
CA ASN A 733 -3.80 4.18 -8.65
C ASN A 733 -4.33 4.49 -7.25
N LEU A 734 -3.46 4.47 -6.22
CA LEU A 734 -3.84 4.75 -4.84
C LEU A 734 -3.66 6.23 -4.49
N THR A 735 -4.51 6.73 -3.60
CA THR A 735 -4.43 8.13 -3.14
C THR A 735 -3.17 8.40 -2.33
N ILE A 736 -2.59 9.58 -2.53
CA ILE A 736 -1.49 10.11 -1.72
C ILE A 736 -1.95 11.21 -0.74
N SER A 737 -3.24 11.49 -0.68
CA SER A 737 -3.79 12.40 0.34
C SER A 737 -3.79 11.79 1.75
N GLY A 738 -3.64 10.46 1.84
CA GLY A 738 -3.50 9.68 3.06
C GLY A 738 -2.88 8.33 2.76
N GLY A 739 -2.50 7.59 3.81
CA GLY A 739 -1.92 6.24 3.71
C GLY A 739 -2.94 5.10 3.83
N ASP A 740 -4.16 5.29 3.39
CA ASP A 740 -5.31 4.41 3.58
C ASP A 740 -5.64 3.51 2.38
N PHE A 741 -4.79 3.48 1.36
CA PHE A 741 -4.89 2.62 0.17
C PHE A 741 -6.22 2.73 -0.60
N ARG A 742 -6.93 3.85 -0.52
CA ARG A 742 -8.10 4.08 -1.36
C ARG A 742 -7.71 4.40 -2.79
N PRO A 743 -8.58 4.08 -3.78
CA PRO A 743 -8.37 4.51 -5.15
C PRO A 743 -8.21 6.04 -5.26
N ASN A 744 -7.29 6.50 -6.10
CA ASN A 744 -7.11 7.92 -6.39
C ASN A 744 -8.06 8.38 -7.50
N PHE A 745 -8.58 9.59 -7.39
CA PHE A 745 -9.47 10.21 -8.34
C PHE A 745 -8.93 11.58 -8.77
N PRO A 746 -8.38 11.71 -10.01
CA PRO A 746 -8.03 10.66 -10.96
C PRO A 746 -6.81 9.84 -10.55
N PRO A 747 -6.62 8.62 -11.08
CA PRO A 747 -5.38 7.88 -10.91
C PRO A 747 -4.20 8.63 -11.52
N ARG A 748 -3.00 8.45 -10.94
CA ARG A 748 -1.75 9.10 -11.43
C ARG A 748 -1.12 8.34 -12.60
N VAL A 749 -1.76 7.27 -13.06
CA VAL A 749 -1.30 6.43 -14.17
C VAL A 749 -1.59 7.13 -15.49
N ARG A 750 -0.61 7.15 -16.39
CA ARG A 750 -0.79 7.67 -17.75
C ARG A 750 -1.29 6.56 -18.67
N ARG A 751 -2.31 6.85 -19.46
CA ARG A 751 -2.81 5.97 -20.53
C ARG A 751 -1.88 6.10 -21.75
N PRO A 752 -1.17 5.04 -22.19
CA PRO A 752 -0.16 5.15 -23.24
C PRO A 752 -0.72 5.60 -24.61
N TRP A 753 -2.00 5.32 -24.86
CA TRP A 753 -2.70 5.63 -26.11
C TRP A 753 -3.24 7.06 -26.20
N ILE A 754 -3.16 7.83 -25.13
CA ILE A 754 -3.51 9.26 -25.15
C ILE A 754 -2.21 10.02 -25.47
N GLY A 755 -2.20 10.74 -26.60
CA GLY A 755 -1.02 11.48 -27.05
C GLY A 755 -0.63 12.61 -26.09
N GLU A 756 0.66 12.98 -26.08
CA GLU A 756 1.18 14.05 -25.21
C GLU A 756 0.48 15.42 -25.46
N ASN A 757 -0.11 15.63 -26.65
CA ASN A 757 -0.81 16.86 -26.99
C ASN A 757 -2.24 16.93 -26.44
N ASP A 758 -2.83 15.80 -26.03
CA ASP A 758 -4.22 15.76 -25.49
C ASP A 758 -4.25 15.97 -23.96
N LEU A 759 -3.10 16.14 -23.33
CA LEU A 759 -2.97 16.45 -21.89
C LEU A 759 -3.02 17.96 -21.60
N ALA A 760 -3.17 18.79 -22.61
CA ALA A 760 -3.27 20.26 -22.51
C ALA A 760 -4.71 20.78 -22.72
N ALA A 761 -5.69 19.89 -22.91
CA ALA A 761 -7.10 20.24 -23.08
C ALA A 761 -7.93 19.99 -21.82
#